data_5d8cd9196b6466699700fabffb260f97
#
_entry.id   5d8cd9196b6466699700fabffb260f97
#
_cell.length_a   1.000
_cell.length_b   1.000
_cell.length_c   1.000
_cell.angle_alpha   90.00
_cell.angle_beta   90.00
_cell.angle_gamma   90.00
#
_symmetry.space_group_name_H-M   'P 1'
#
loop_
_entity.id
_entity.type
_entity.pdbx_description
1 polymer ?
#
loop_
_entity_poly.entity_id
_entity_poly.type
_entity_poly.pdbx_seq_one_letter_code
_entity_poly.pdbx_strand_id
1 'polypeptide(L)'
;MAGSRPSALVYGDVDLNLLDGSAIWLQSVTQALVAAGCAVTLVLKAPVRTDRLVAPLRGIPEVTIRSPHAEGLLPGLTEASLTVPQAIGVLAAVDKAAPHDLVVLRGRALVSAAAADGSFDGRLWSYLTDVPQAVPAVTPKAAEDLAMIARASRYLLCQTEELRCFLEGSVAAACGKSVLFPPVLPALDIRRDPGRKVAPPGTPLKLVYTGKFAPRWNTLEMTSLPALLAARGVDAEVHMVGDKVHNDPRDPTYFKRMRGALGEVGAPAVPGVSWHGGQPRAEAMRLAAAGDVGLSWRHPELDASLELSTKVLEFGQLGLPVILNRTPMHEALLGADYPLFAASLDDVADVAASVLDPAVFELAASRTSAAAASFALDRAAGRLRTYLARAVSPALPAGARAPLRVVIAGHDLKFFGSLLTHFRLQPDLEIRVDQWAALGEHDESVSRSLAEWADVIICEWCGPNAVWYSRNKRRSARLIVRLHRFELNSPYPGQVKIGNVDQVVCVSDYYQRLTREKTGWPASKIVTVPNVLDVLQFDRPKLEGARFHLGMTSMVDMRKRVDLALDVLEELRRDDDRYQLFIKSGMPWELWWVWQHQEQRRHYFEAFRRVQRSPLLRGAVVFDDGGPDVAAWLRRVGFILSTSDDESFHMAPAEGMASRAVPVIRHWPGAETIYDTRWISESPAEMAASITALSAPAAWEEARQAAHEQIRAIDLAAVGDTWLSLIRGGGGAAAGGPAALLSGASSAG
;
A
#
# COMPACT_ATOMS: atom_id res chain seq x y z
N MET A 1 6.46 -29.08 -13.75
CA MET A 1 6.17 -28.47 -15.06
C MET A 1 6.12 -26.97 -14.82
N ALA A 2 6.95 -26.18 -15.48
CA ALA A 2 6.95 -24.73 -15.33
C ALA A 2 5.62 -24.20 -15.90
N GLY A 3 4.77 -23.62 -15.05
CA GLY A 3 3.60 -22.87 -15.51
C GLY A 3 4.05 -21.74 -16.43
N SER A 4 3.19 -21.28 -17.36
CA SER A 4 3.50 -20.14 -18.22
C SER A 4 3.83 -18.93 -17.35
N ARG A 5 4.90 -18.20 -17.69
CA ARG A 5 5.28 -16.97 -16.99
C ARG A 5 4.19 -15.92 -17.21
N PRO A 6 3.84 -15.13 -16.17
CA PRO A 6 2.96 -13.98 -16.36
C PRO A 6 3.52 -13.04 -17.42
N SER A 7 2.63 -12.53 -18.28
CA SER A 7 2.98 -11.61 -19.37
C SER A 7 2.60 -10.18 -18.99
N ALA A 8 3.55 -9.24 -19.15
CA ALA A 8 3.36 -7.83 -18.78
C ALA A 8 3.56 -6.93 -20.01
N LEU A 9 2.56 -6.09 -20.31
CA LEU A 9 2.71 -4.98 -21.26
C LEU A 9 3.13 -3.72 -20.47
N VAL A 10 4.24 -3.12 -20.85
CA VAL A 10 4.83 -1.97 -20.14
C VAL A 10 4.97 -0.78 -21.07
N TYR A 11 4.47 0.37 -20.63
CA TYR A 11 4.68 1.65 -21.30
C TYR A 11 4.73 2.80 -20.28
N GLY A 12 5.73 3.66 -20.44
CA GLY A 12 5.76 4.95 -19.77
C GLY A 12 5.68 6.05 -20.81
N ASP A 13 4.98 7.13 -20.54
CA ASP A 13 4.97 8.28 -21.47
C ASP A 13 6.32 9.01 -21.45
N VAL A 14 7.40 8.29 -21.79
CA VAL A 14 8.82 8.67 -21.60
C VAL A 14 9.62 8.32 -22.84
N ASP A 15 10.45 9.28 -23.30
CA ASP A 15 11.42 9.05 -24.38
C ASP A 15 12.73 8.47 -23.80
N LEU A 16 13.04 7.20 -24.11
CA LEU A 16 14.26 6.52 -23.67
C LEU A 16 15.56 7.05 -24.32
N ASN A 17 15.47 7.99 -25.24
CA ASN A 17 16.64 8.72 -25.74
C ASN A 17 17.15 9.77 -24.72
N LEU A 18 16.32 10.16 -23.74
CA LEU A 18 16.64 11.14 -22.71
C LEU A 18 17.02 10.45 -21.40
N LEU A 19 18.10 10.94 -20.78
CA LEU A 19 18.50 10.46 -19.46
C LEU A 19 17.85 11.33 -18.37
N ASP A 20 16.73 10.84 -17.83
CA ASP A 20 16.10 11.46 -16.65
C ASP A 20 15.51 10.38 -15.74
N GLY A 21 15.05 10.77 -14.55
CA GLY A 21 14.50 9.84 -13.57
C GLY A 21 13.30 9.02 -14.08
N SER A 22 12.56 9.56 -15.03
CA SER A 22 11.39 8.87 -15.63
C SER A 22 11.83 7.75 -16.58
N ALA A 23 12.85 8.01 -17.38
CA ALA A 23 13.43 7.03 -18.30
C ALA A 23 14.15 5.91 -17.55
N ILE A 24 14.88 6.24 -16.48
CA ILE A 24 15.49 5.26 -15.57
C ILE A 24 14.42 4.41 -14.90
N TRP A 25 13.30 5.00 -14.48
CA TRP A 25 12.19 4.26 -13.90
C TRP A 25 11.65 3.20 -14.87
N LEU A 26 11.45 3.56 -16.15
CA LEU A 26 10.92 2.62 -17.15
C LEU A 26 11.87 1.43 -17.39
N GLN A 27 13.16 1.68 -17.46
CA GLN A 27 14.18 0.63 -17.50
C GLN A 27 14.14 -0.25 -16.25
N SER A 28 14.12 0.35 -15.08
CA SER A 28 14.18 -0.37 -13.80
C SER A 28 12.93 -1.20 -13.52
N VAL A 29 11.73 -0.69 -13.85
CA VAL A 29 10.48 -1.46 -13.67
C VAL A 29 10.44 -2.66 -14.62
N THR A 30 10.93 -2.51 -15.86
CA THR A 30 11.05 -3.60 -16.82
C THR A 30 11.94 -4.71 -16.25
N GLN A 31 13.13 -4.35 -15.74
CA GLN A 31 14.04 -5.32 -15.11
C GLN A 31 13.44 -5.95 -13.84
N ALA A 32 12.72 -5.18 -13.03
CA ALA A 32 12.08 -5.68 -11.81
C ALA A 32 10.95 -6.69 -12.12
N LEU A 33 10.17 -6.46 -13.18
CA LEU A 33 9.14 -7.40 -13.63
C LEU A 33 9.76 -8.71 -14.13
N VAL A 34 10.86 -8.63 -14.89
CA VAL A 34 11.60 -9.84 -15.31
C VAL A 34 12.15 -10.59 -14.09
N ALA A 35 12.78 -9.89 -13.16
CA ALA A 35 13.28 -10.49 -11.93
C ALA A 35 12.15 -11.05 -11.01
N ALA A 36 10.93 -10.57 -11.18
CA ALA A 36 9.74 -11.13 -10.55
C ALA A 36 9.19 -12.37 -11.27
N GLY A 37 9.69 -12.69 -12.47
CA GLY A 37 9.32 -13.87 -13.24
C GLY A 37 8.39 -13.58 -14.43
N CYS A 38 8.17 -12.31 -14.82
CA CYS A 38 7.35 -11.95 -15.97
C CYS A 38 8.11 -12.06 -17.29
N ALA A 39 7.38 -12.35 -18.37
CA ALA A 39 7.76 -11.99 -19.72
C ALA A 39 7.25 -10.57 -20.00
N VAL A 40 8.10 -9.67 -20.48
CA VAL A 40 7.76 -8.25 -20.62
C VAL A 40 7.75 -7.82 -22.08
N THR A 41 6.66 -7.21 -22.51
CA THR A 41 6.56 -6.46 -23.76
C THR A 41 6.68 -4.98 -23.47
N LEU A 42 7.82 -4.37 -23.79
CA LEU A 42 8.07 -2.94 -23.61
C LEU A 42 7.76 -2.19 -24.91
N VAL A 43 6.84 -1.25 -24.90
CA VAL A 43 6.52 -0.38 -26.04
C VAL A 43 7.27 0.93 -25.93
N LEU A 44 7.92 1.36 -27.00
CA LEU A 44 8.69 2.61 -27.03
C LEU A 44 7.81 3.80 -27.45
N LYS A 45 8.02 4.94 -26.81
CA LYS A 45 7.34 6.22 -27.13
C LYS A 45 7.87 6.87 -28.41
N ALA A 46 9.16 6.73 -28.68
CA ALA A 46 9.86 7.41 -29.76
C ALA A 46 10.83 6.46 -30.48
N PRO A 47 11.23 6.78 -31.72
CA PRO A 47 12.30 6.06 -32.41
C PRO A 47 13.60 6.06 -31.58
N VAL A 48 14.33 4.95 -31.59
CA VAL A 48 15.61 4.83 -30.88
C VAL A 48 16.68 5.62 -31.62
N ARG A 49 17.18 6.68 -30.98
CA ARG A 49 18.30 7.53 -31.47
C ARG A 49 19.58 7.26 -30.69
N THR A 50 19.43 6.82 -29.42
CA THR A 50 20.56 6.42 -28.56
C THR A 50 20.21 5.11 -27.87
N ASP A 51 21.20 4.25 -27.69
CA ASP A 51 21.01 2.91 -27.13
C ASP A 51 21.21 2.83 -25.61
N ARG A 52 21.47 3.96 -24.95
CA ARG A 52 21.95 4.05 -23.55
C ARG A 52 21.04 3.32 -22.55
N LEU A 53 19.71 3.46 -22.70
CA LEU A 53 18.72 2.84 -21.81
C LEU A 53 18.07 1.60 -22.43
N VAL A 54 18.16 1.45 -23.74
CA VAL A 54 17.53 0.32 -24.48
C VAL A 54 18.48 -0.88 -24.57
N ALA A 55 19.78 -0.66 -24.76
CA ALA A 55 20.76 -1.75 -24.88
C ALA A 55 20.77 -2.72 -23.70
N PRO A 56 20.71 -2.27 -22.42
CA PRO A 56 20.65 -3.17 -21.27
C PRO A 56 19.40 -4.06 -21.25
N LEU A 57 18.32 -3.64 -21.92
CA LEU A 57 17.06 -4.39 -22.00
C LEU A 57 17.04 -5.39 -23.15
N ARG A 58 17.70 -5.09 -24.29
CA ARG A 58 17.81 -5.98 -25.46
C ARG A 58 18.53 -7.29 -25.16
N GLY A 59 19.43 -7.29 -24.19
CA GLY A 59 20.17 -8.47 -23.76
C GLY A 59 19.38 -9.42 -22.86
N ILE A 60 18.15 -9.07 -22.47
CA ILE A 60 17.32 -9.88 -21.56
C ILE A 60 16.35 -10.72 -22.39
N PRO A 61 16.44 -12.06 -22.37
CA PRO A 61 15.60 -12.93 -23.20
C PRO A 61 14.10 -12.78 -22.96
N GLU A 62 13.71 -12.42 -21.75
CA GLU A 62 12.33 -12.23 -21.34
C GLU A 62 11.74 -10.87 -21.75
N VAL A 63 12.52 -9.98 -22.38
CA VAL A 63 12.07 -8.65 -22.81
C VAL A 63 11.91 -8.60 -24.32
N THR A 64 10.69 -8.33 -24.76
CA THR A 64 10.37 -8.01 -26.17
C THR A 64 10.17 -6.50 -26.30
N ILE A 65 11.02 -5.82 -27.05
CA ILE A 65 10.90 -4.38 -27.29
C ILE A 65 10.13 -4.16 -28.58
N ARG A 66 8.99 -3.44 -28.49
CA ARG A 66 8.18 -3.04 -29.63
C ARG A 66 8.45 -1.59 -29.97
N SER A 67 8.82 -1.35 -31.20
CA SER A 67 9.06 -0.02 -31.75
C SER A 67 7.95 0.37 -32.73
N PRO A 68 6.90 1.11 -32.29
CA PRO A 68 5.74 1.41 -33.14
C PRO A 68 6.12 2.08 -34.47
N HIS A 69 7.14 2.93 -34.46
CA HIS A 69 7.62 3.65 -35.63
C HIS A 69 8.35 2.73 -36.63
N ALA A 70 9.20 1.81 -36.13
CA ALA A 70 9.93 0.89 -36.98
C ALA A 70 9.04 -0.24 -37.49
N GLU A 71 8.04 -0.66 -36.73
CA GLU A 71 7.14 -1.75 -37.05
C GLU A 71 5.88 -1.33 -37.81
N GLY A 72 5.65 0.00 -37.93
CA GLY A 72 4.46 0.53 -38.60
C GLY A 72 3.14 0.16 -37.91
N LEU A 73 3.13 0.07 -36.58
CA LEU A 73 1.97 -0.40 -35.80
C LEU A 73 0.74 0.49 -35.93
N LEU A 74 0.91 1.75 -36.30
CA LEU A 74 -0.18 2.67 -36.64
C LEU A 74 0.12 3.40 -37.96
N PRO A 75 -0.87 3.57 -38.85
CA PRO A 75 -0.72 4.40 -40.04
C PRO A 75 -0.40 5.85 -39.69
N GLY A 76 0.52 6.48 -40.45
CA GLY A 76 0.81 7.90 -40.34
C GLY A 76 1.64 8.31 -39.14
N LEU A 77 2.33 7.40 -38.44
CA LEU A 77 3.32 7.75 -37.44
C LEU A 77 4.46 8.52 -38.11
N THR A 78 4.72 9.73 -37.62
CA THR A 78 5.91 10.51 -37.98
C THR A 78 7.09 10.09 -37.12
N GLU A 79 8.31 10.65 -37.35
CA GLU A 79 9.47 10.45 -36.46
C GLU A 79 9.32 11.12 -35.08
N ALA A 80 8.19 11.77 -34.80
CA ALA A 80 7.90 12.37 -33.50
C ALA A 80 7.50 11.31 -32.45
N SER A 81 7.62 11.68 -31.20
CA SER A 81 7.14 10.84 -30.07
C SER A 81 5.62 10.65 -30.15
N LEU A 82 5.14 9.48 -29.75
CA LEU A 82 3.72 9.17 -29.66
C LEU A 82 2.98 10.19 -28.76
N THR A 83 1.86 10.67 -29.21
CA THR A 83 0.87 11.36 -28.36
C THR A 83 0.13 10.33 -27.49
N VAL A 84 -0.53 10.79 -26.42
CA VAL A 84 -1.30 9.91 -25.54
C VAL A 84 -2.35 9.08 -26.29
N PRO A 85 -3.19 9.67 -27.19
CA PRO A 85 -4.15 8.88 -27.98
C PRO A 85 -3.48 7.84 -28.88
N GLN A 86 -2.36 8.19 -29.52
CA GLN A 86 -1.60 7.25 -30.34
C GLN A 86 -1.02 6.10 -29.51
N ALA A 87 -0.51 6.41 -28.32
CA ALA A 87 0.00 5.40 -27.38
C ALA A 87 -1.08 4.41 -26.97
N ILE A 88 -2.30 4.87 -26.63
CA ILE A 88 -3.42 3.98 -26.28
C ILE A 88 -3.78 3.07 -27.48
N GLY A 89 -3.87 3.62 -28.70
CA GLY A 89 -4.14 2.84 -29.89
C GLY A 89 -3.09 1.75 -30.16
N VAL A 90 -1.79 2.08 -30.00
CA VAL A 90 -0.69 1.10 -30.14
C VAL A 90 -0.78 0.01 -29.07
N LEU A 91 -0.97 0.40 -27.80
CA LEU A 91 -1.04 -0.54 -26.68
C LEU A 91 -2.22 -1.50 -26.84
N ALA A 92 -3.39 -0.98 -27.22
CA ALA A 92 -4.57 -1.81 -27.49
C ALA A 92 -4.34 -2.77 -28.67
N ALA A 93 -3.67 -2.32 -29.75
CA ALA A 93 -3.34 -3.19 -30.88
C ALA A 93 -2.33 -4.29 -30.50
N VAL A 94 -1.31 -3.96 -29.72
CA VAL A 94 -0.31 -4.93 -29.22
C VAL A 94 -0.97 -5.95 -28.31
N ASP A 95 -1.79 -5.50 -27.36
CA ASP A 95 -2.48 -6.38 -26.41
C ASP A 95 -3.54 -7.26 -27.10
N LYS A 96 -4.24 -6.74 -28.11
CA LYS A 96 -5.19 -7.52 -28.92
C LYS A 96 -4.51 -8.62 -29.71
N ALA A 97 -3.31 -8.38 -30.24
CA ALA A 97 -2.53 -9.38 -30.99
C ALA A 97 -1.98 -10.49 -30.08
N ALA A 98 -1.59 -10.14 -28.86
CA ALA A 98 -1.11 -11.08 -27.84
C ALA A 98 -1.54 -10.55 -26.44
N PRO A 99 -2.65 -11.06 -25.89
CA PRO A 99 -3.17 -10.59 -24.61
C PRO A 99 -2.17 -10.77 -23.46
N HIS A 100 -2.03 -9.75 -22.64
CA HIS A 100 -1.13 -9.74 -21.49
C HIS A 100 -1.93 -9.88 -20.18
N ASP A 101 -1.33 -10.53 -19.18
CA ASP A 101 -1.94 -10.73 -17.86
C ASP A 101 -2.01 -9.41 -17.06
N LEU A 102 -1.08 -8.49 -17.27
CA LEU A 102 -1.07 -7.17 -16.67
C LEU A 102 -0.52 -6.10 -17.61
N VAL A 103 -0.98 -4.85 -17.40
CA VAL A 103 -0.57 -3.68 -18.19
C VAL A 103 -0.06 -2.61 -17.24
N VAL A 104 1.22 -2.30 -17.29
CA VAL A 104 1.87 -1.31 -16.41
C VAL A 104 2.04 0.01 -17.16
N LEU A 105 1.32 1.04 -16.72
CA LEU A 105 1.36 2.37 -17.34
C LEU A 105 1.83 3.43 -16.33
N ARG A 106 2.65 4.36 -16.82
CA ARG A 106 3.18 5.48 -16.03
C ARG A 106 2.75 6.81 -16.59
N GLY A 107 2.29 7.70 -15.71
CA GLY A 107 1.87 9.06 -16.02
C GLY A 107 0.36 9.25 -15.98
N ARG A 108 -0.10 10.27 -15.22
CA ARG A 108 -1.53 10.49 -14.97
C ARG A 108 -2.34 10.65 -16.25
N ALA A 109 -1.89 11.48 -17.20
CA ALA A 109 -2.64 11.72 -18.44
C ALA A 109 -2.82 10.45 -19.27
N LEU A 110 -1.76 9.62 -19.38
CA LEU A 110 -1.81 8.34 -20.07
C LEU A 110 -2.76 7.35 -19.38
N VAL A 111 -2.62 7.22 -18.07
CA VAL A 111 -3.43 6.29 -17.26
C VAL A 111 -4.91 6.69 -17.26
N SER A 112 -5.21 8.01 -17.21
CA SER A 112 -6.57 8.52 -17.33
C SER A 112 -7.19 8.17 -18.69
N ALA A 113 -6.41 8.33 -19.78
CA ALA A 113 -6.86 7.95 -21.12
C ALA A 113 -7.08 6.42 -21.24
N ALA A 114 -6.20 5.60 -20.67
CA ALA A 114 -6.36 4.15 -20.64
C ALA A 114 -7.59 3.71 -19.84
N ALA A 115 -7.86 4.34 -18.71
CA ALA A 115 -9.04 4.08 -17.89
C ALA A 115 -10.35 4.49 -18.58
N ALA A 116 -10.32 5.58 -19.36
CA ALA A 116 -11.48 6.01 -20.15
C ALA A 116 -11.72 5.09 -21.37
N ASP A 117 -10.67 4.52 -21.96
CA ASP A 117 -10.77 3.58 -23.07
C ASP A 117 -11.34 2.21 -22.63
N GLY A 118 -11.05 1.75 -21.42
CA GLY A 118 -11.56 0.52 -20.83
C GLY A 118 -10.91 -0.79 -21.32
N SER A 119 -10.03 -0.76 -22.30
CA SER A 119 -9.40 -1.97 -22.88
C SER A 119 -8.56 -2.77 -21.90
N PHE A 120 -8.10 -2.14 -20.82
CA PHE A 120 -7.21 -2.74 -19.83
C PHE A 120 -7.85 -2.92 -18.45
N ASP A 121 -9.16 -2.73 -18.32
CA ASP A 121 -9.87 -2.80 -17.05
C ASP A 121 -9.59 -4.10 -16.29
N GLY A 122 -9.29 -3.95 -14.99
CA GLY A 122 -8.95 -5.05 -14.10
C GLY A 122 -7.53 -5.62 -14.26
N ARG A 123 -6.80 -5.27 -15.34
CA ARG A 123 -5.39 -5.66 -15.59
C ARG A 123 -4.42 -4.48 -15.50
N LEU A 124 -4.94 -3.25 -15.37
CA LEU A 124 -4.16 -2.02 -15.33
C LEU A 124 -3.44 -1.87 -13.99
N TRP A 125 -2.12 -1.68 -14.02
CA TRP A 125 -1.27 -1.31 -12.89
C TRP A 125 -0.76 0.11 -13.11
N SER A 126 -1.31 1.05 -12.38
CA SER A 126 -1.16 2.48 -12.63
C SER A 126 -0.08 3.10 -11.75
N TYR A 127 1.00 3.57 -12.36
CA TYR A 127 2.02 4.35 -11.67
C TYR A 127 1.77 5.84 -11.92
N LEU A 128 1.17 6.51 -10.95
CA LEU A 128 0.74 7.89 -11.10
C LEU A 128 1.87 8.87 -10.78
N THR A 129 2.08 9.82 -11.68
CA THR A 129 2.89 11.02 -11.48
C THR A 129 2.04 12.25 -11.69
N ASP A 130 2.48 13.41 -11.20
CA ASP A 130 1.77 14.68 -11.35
C ASP A 130 0.34 14.67 -10.74
N VAL A 131 0.17 13.89 -9.68
CA VAL A 131 -1.06 13.92 -8.87
C VAL A 131 -1.02 15.10 -7.88
N PRO A 132 -2.20 15.62 -7.47
CA PRO A 132 -2.26 16.54 -6.32
C PRO A 132 -1.57 15.93 -5.10
N GLN A 133 -0.77 16.71 -4.39
CA GLN A 133 -0.02 16.27 -3.21
C GLN A 133 -0.45 17.01 -1.93
N ALA A 134 -1.50 17.82 -2.02
CA ALA A 134 -2.09 18.53 -0.90
C ALA A 134 -3.61 18.58 -1.06
N VAL A 135 -4.34 18.50 0.05
CA VAL A 135 -5.82 18.48 0.05
C VAL A 135 -6.44 19.65 -0.73
N PRO A 136 -5.96 20.90 -0.59
CA PRO A 136 -6.54 22.02 -1.36
C PRO A 136 -6.36 21.91 -2.87
N ALA A 137 -5.43 21.09 -3.35
CA ALA A 137 -5.19 20.85 -4.77
C ALA A 137 -6.08 19.73 -5.35
N VAL A 138 -6.80 18.99 -4.51
CA VAL A 138 -7.75 17.95 -4.94
C VAL A 138 -9.08 18.60 -5.30
N THR A 139 -9.17 19.12 -6.52
CA THR A 139 -10.45 19.63 -7.04
C THR A 139 -11.44 18.48 -7.26
N PRO A 140 -12.77 18.74 -7.29
CA PRO A 140 -13.78 17.71 -7.60
C PRO A 140 -13.47 16.93 -8.89
N LYS A 141 -13.04 17.63 -9.94
CA LYS A 141 -12.63 17.01 -11.20
C LYS A 141 -11.40 16.11 -11.05
N ALA A 142 -10.41 16.52 -10.25
CA ALA A 142 -9.23 15.70 -9.98
C ALA A 142 -9.58 14.44 -9.18
N ALA A 143 -10.48 14.55 -8.20
CA ALA A 143 -10.98 13.44 -7.44
C ALA A 143 -11.75 12.43 -8.29
N GLU A 144 -12.62 12.93 -9.19
CA GLU A 144 -13.38 12.09 -10.12
C GLU A 144 -12.49 11.34 -11.12
N ASP A 145 -11.50 12.02 -11.71
CA ASP A 145 -10.48 11.43 -12.57
C ASP A 145 -9.68 10.32 -11.84
N LEU A 146 -9.19 10.61 -10.64
CA LEU A 146 -8.49 9.62 -9.81
C LEU A 146 -9.39 8.44 -9.41
N ALA A 147 -10.68 8.68 -9.16
CA ALA A 147 -11.64 7.63 -8.86
C ALA A 147 -11.89 6.73 -10.09
N MET A 148 -11.97 7.31 -11.28
CA MET A 148 -12.08 6.55 -12.54
C MET A 148 -10.84 5.67 -12.75
N ILE A 149 -9.66 6.23 -12.60
CA ILE A 149 -8.39 5.49 -12.68
C ILE A 149 -8.37 4.35 -11.65
N ALA A 150 -8.74 4.62 -10.40
CA ALA A 150 -8.75 3.60 -9.34
C ALA A 150 -9.75 2.47 -9.62
N ARG A 151 -10.91 2.77 -10.21
CA ARG A 151 -11.89 1.74 -10.59
C ARG A 151 -11.35 0.83 -11.70
N ALA A 152 -10.74 1.39 -12.75
CA ALA A 152 -10.17 0.65 -13.88
C ALA A 152 -8.92 -0.15 -13.49
N SER A 153 -8.17 0.32 -12.49
CA SER A 153 -6.91 -0.30 -12.08
C SER A 153 -7.11 -1.53 -11.22
N ARG A 154 -6.25 -2.53 -11.42
CA ARG A 154 -6.01 -3.62 -10.45
C ARG A 154 -5.19 -3.10 -9.27
N TYR A 155 -4.12 -2.35 -9.56
CA TYR A 155 -3.29 -1.71 -8.56
C TYR A 155 -2.93 -0.27 -8.91
N LEU A 156 -2.88 0.58 -7.89
CA LEU A 156 -2.26 1.89 -7.90
C LEU A 156 -0.87 1.76 -7.25
N LEU A 157 0.18 1.90 -8.03
CA LEU A 157 1.56 1.77 -7.60
C LEU A 157 2.03 3.09 -6.99
N CYS A 158 2.15 3.16 -5.67
CA CYS A 158 2.52 4.36 -4.93
C CYS A 158 4.02 4.35 -4.55
N GLN A 159 4.71 5.45 -4.77
CA GLN A 159 6.14 5.57 -4.49
C GLN A 159 6.46 5.56 -3.00
N THR A 160 5.57 6.14 -2.20
CA THR A 160 5.73 6.30 -0.75
C THR A 160 4.44 5.92 -0.04
N GLU A 161 4.55 5.60 1.24
CA GLU A 161 3.36 5.32 2.06
C GLU A 161 2.54 6.59 2.29
N GLU A 162 3.16 7.76 2.32
CA GLU A 162 2.50 9.08 2.42
C GLU A 162 1.61 9.34 1.20
N LEU A 163 2.11 9.10 -0.02
CA LEU A 163 1.32 9.21 -1.25
C LEU A 163 0.18 8.18 -1.27
N ARG A 164 0.44 6.96 -0.81
CA ARG A 164 -0.57 5.91 -0.68
C ARG A 164 -1.71 6.33 0.24
N CYS A 165 -1.38 6.80 1.44
CA CYS A 165 -2.36 7.28 2.42
C CYS A 165 -3.12 8.51 1.91
N PHE A 166 -2.43 9.44 1.24
CA PHE A 166 -3.05 10.62 0.64
C PHE A 166 -4.09 10.24 -0.43
N LEU A 167 -3.77 9.30 -1.32
CA LEU A 167 -4.70 8.82 -2.34
C LEU A 167 -5.91 8.11 -1.73
N GLU A 168 -5.71 7.25 -0.74
CA GLU A 168 -6.80 6.54 -0.05
C GLU A 168 -7.73 7.49 0.72
N GLY A 169 -7.17 8.50 1.40
CA GLY A 169 -7.95 9.51 2.10
C GLY A 169 -8.66 10.49 1.17
N SER A 170 -8.17 10.68 -0.05
CA SER A 170 -8.78 11.58 -1.04
C SER A 170 -9.79 10.87 -1.93
N VAL A 171 -9.63 9.56 -2.19
CA VAL A 171 -10.40 8.79 -3.17
C VAL A 171 -10.71 7.39 -2.63
N ALA A 172 -11.93 7.19 -2.16
CA ALA A 172 -12.38 5.92 -1.58
C ALA A 172 -12.13 4.69 -2.49
N ALA A 173 -12.21 4.85 -3.81
CA ALA A 173 -11.94 3.78 -4.77
C ALA A 173 -10.47 3.32 -4.81
N ALA A 174 -9.54 4.08 -4.22
CA ALA A 174 -8.13 3.70 -4.11
C ALA A 174 -7.87 2.71 -2.96
N CYS A 175 -8.76 2.67 -1.96
CA CYS A 175 -8.64 1.77 -0.82
C CYS A 175 -8.68 0.30 -1.25
N GLY A 176 -7.75 -0.50 -0.74
CA GLY A 176 -7.60 -1.90 -1.11
C GLY A 176 -6.95 -2.17 -2.48
N LYS A 177 -6.68 -1.12 -3.26
CA LYS A 177 -6.00 -1.20 -4.56
C LYS A 177 -4.63 -0.51 -4.59
N SER A 178 -4.39 0.42 -3.67
CA SER A 178 -3.09 1.09 -3.55
C SER A 178 -2.06 0.12 -2.95
N VAL A 179 -0.88 0.08 -3.55
CA VAL A 179 0.25 -0.75 -3.08
C VAL A 179 1.54 0.05 -3.14
N LEU A 180 2.45 -0.25 -2.20
CA LEU A 180 3.74 0.43 -2.14
C LEU A 180 4.69 -0.11 -3.21
N PHE A 181 5.05 0.73 -4.15
CA PHE A 181 6.05 0.44 -5.18
C PHE A 181 7.04 1.61 -5.31
N PRO A 182 8.04 1.67 -4.43
CA PRO A 182 9.05 2.72 -4.44
C PRO A 182 9.88 2.72 -5.72
N PRO A 183 10.63 3.80 -5.99
CA PRO A 183 11.63 3.80 -7.06
C PRO A 183 12.55 2.59 -6.96
N VAL A 184 12.92 2.01 -8.09
CA VAL A 184 13.82 0.86 -8.17
C VAL A 184 15.18 1.32 -8.62
N LEU A 185 16.20 0.98 -7.85
CA LEU A 185 17.58 1.25 -8.22
C LEU A 185 18.10 0.13 -9.14
N PRO A 186 18.55 0.46 -10.36
CA PRO A 186 19.31 -0.49 -11.18
C PRO A 186 20.58 -0.91 -10.45
N ALA A 187 21.00 -2.16 -10.64
CA ALA A 187 22.27 -2.63 -10.11
C ALA A 187 23.43 -1.74 -10.59
N LEU A 188 24.36 -1.45 -9.70
CA LEU A 188 25.60 -0.72 -10.00
C LEU A 188 26.79 -1.53 -9.48
N ASP A 189 27.78 -1.73 -10.36
CA ASP A 189 29.07 -2.32 -10.00
C ASP A 189 30.09 -1.26 -9.55
N ILE A 190 29.61 -0.05 -9.30
CA ILE A 190 30.41 1.12 -8.92
C ILE A 190 30.08 1.49 -7.49
N ARG A 191 31.10 1.62 -6.65
CA ARG A 191 31.00 2.13 -5.28
C ARG A 191 32.20 3.04 -4.99
N ARG A 192 32.01 3.96 -4.04
CA ARG A 192 33.12 4.67 -3.44
C ARG A 192 34.06 3.64 -2.77
N ASP A 193 35.37 3.82 -2.95
CA ASP A 193 36.38 3.00 -2.25
C ASP A 193 36.21 3.18 -0.71
N PRO A 194 35.93 2.13 0.05
CA PRO A 194 35.79 2.21 1.49
C PRO A 194 37.07 2.66 2.21
N GLY A 195 38.23 2.38 1.61
CA GLY A 195 39.53 2.78 2.17
C GLY A 195 39.93 4.24 1.88
N ARG A 196 39.17 4.92 1.01
CA ARG A 196 39.45 6.31 0.65
C ARG A 196 39.09 7.27 1.78
N LYS A 197 40.02 8.03 2.30
CA LYS A 197 39.79 9.11 3.27
C LYS A 197 39.02 10.25 2.63
N VAL A 198 38.17 10.92 3.42
CA VAL A 198 37.50 12.17 3.04
C VAL A 198 38.56 13.29 3.01
N ALA A 199 38.61 14.05 1.92
CA ALA A 199 39.51 15.18 1.73
C ALA A 199 40.88 14.95 2.37
N PRO A 200 41.70 13.99 1.86
CA PRO A 200 43.06 13.79 2.39
C PRO A 200 43.86 15.09 2.41
N PRO A 201 44.86 15.25 3.29
CA PRO A 201 45.66 16.48 3.35
C PRO A 201 46.14 16.95 1.98
N GLY A 202 45.87 18.22 1.65
CA GLY A 202 46.21 18.81 0.34
C GLY A 202 45.26 18.50 -0.80
N THR A 203 44.11 17.90 -0.52
CA THR A 203 43.02 17.69 -1.50
C THR A 203 41.75 18.40 -1.04
N PRO A 204 40.96 19.03 -1.96
CA PRO A 204 39.70 19.65 -1.61
C PRO A 204 38.65 18.63 -1.25
N LEU A 205 37.68 19.03 -0.39
CA LEU A 205 36.44 18.31 -0.14
C LEU A 205 35.59 18.32 -1.41
N LYS A 206 35.18 17.14 -1.92
CA LYS A 206 34.45 17.02 -3.18
C LYS A 206 32.95 16.82 -2.94
N LEU A 207 32.17 17.86 -3.20
CA LEU A 207 30.70 17.82 -3.21
C LEU A 207 30.23 17.51 -4.62
N VAL A 208 29.25 16.62 -4.78
CA VAL A 208 28.77 16.18 -6.10
C VAL A 208 27.25 16.37 -6.23
N TYR A 209 26.86 17.01 -7.32
CA TYR A 209 25.47 17.10 -7.77
C TYR A 209 25.28 16.38 -9.11
N THR A 210 24.25 15.54 -9.24
CA THR A 210 23.88 14.88 -10.49
C THR A 210 22.45 15.22 -10.88
N GLY A 211 22.18 15.57 -12.15
CA GLY A 211 20.85 15.73 -12.68
C GLY A 211 20.59 17.07 -13.37
N LYS A 212 19.30 17.43 -13.46
CA LYS A 212 18.86 18.69 -14.10
C LYS A 212 19.12 19.89 -13.19
N PHE A 213 19.40 21.02 -13.82
CA PHE A 213 19.56 22.31 -13.14
C PHE A 213 18.24 23.10 -13.19
N ALA A 214 17.72 23.48 -12.03
CA ALA A 214 16.50 24.25 -11.90
C ALA A 214 16.46 25.03 -10.58
N PRO A 215 15.73 26.17 -10.48
CA PRO A 215 15.63 26.97 -9.26
C PRO A 215 15.17 26.15 -8.06
N ARG A 216 14.14 25.32 -8.22
CA ARG A 216 13.61 24.46 -7.14
C ARG A 216 14.60 23.42 -6.61
N TRP A 217 15.70 23.18 -7.30
CA TRP A 217 16.78 22.27 -6.87
C TRP A 217 17.96 23.01 -6.27
N ASN A 218 17.86 24.33 -6.03
CA ASN A 218 18.89 25.19 -5.46
C ASN A 218 20.26 25.05 -6.15
N THR A 219 20.26 24.71 -7.44
CA THR A 219 21.50 24.35 -8.14
C THR A 219 22.38 25.55 -8.43
N LEU A 220 21.81 26.75 -8.54
CA LEU A 220 22.59 27.97 -8.66
C LEU A 220 23.26 28.34 -7.32
N GLU A 221 22.52 28.18 -6.22
CA GLU A 221 22.97 28.42 -4.85
C GLU A 221 24.15 27.49 -4.50
N MET A 222 24.11 26.24 -4.94
CA MET A 222 25.20 25.26 -4.73
C MET A 222 26.52 25.73 -5.33
N THR A 223 26.54 26.58 -6.38
CA THR A 223 27.78 27.11 -6.98
C THR A 223 28.52 28.06 -6.05
N SER A 224 27.92 28.55 -4.97
CA SER A 224 28.55 29.40 -3.96
C SER A 224 29.23 28.61 -2.83
N LEU A 225 29.02 27.30 -2.75
CA LEU A 225 29.54 26.45 -1.66
C LEU A 225 31.05 26.48 -1.52
N PRO A 226 31.88 26.48 -2.61
CA PRO A 226 33.34 26.57 -2.46
C PRO A 226 33.80 27.83 -1.71
N ALA A 227 33.20 28.98 -2.01
CA ALA A 227 33.51 30.23 -1.33
C ALA A 227 33.06 30.24 0.14
N LEU A 228 31.87 29.68 0.43
CA LEU A 228 31.35 29.58 1.79
C LEU A 228 32.15 28.62 2.66
N LEU A 229 32.64 27.51 2.09
CA LEU A 229 33.51 26.56 2.77
C LEU A 229 34.92 27.12 3.00
N ALA A 230 35.47 27.84 2.02
CA ALA A 230 36.74 28.55 2.17
C ALA A 230 36.68 29.57 3.33
N ALA A 231 35.55 30.28 3.50
CA ALA A 231 35.34 31.18 4.65
C ALA A 231 35.32 30.45 6.01
N ARG A 232 35.09 29.14 6.02
CA ARG A 232 35.15 28.22 7.16
C ARG A 232 36.50 27.51 7.29
N GLY A 233 37.44 27.83 6.45
CA GLY A 233 38.77 27.20 6.43
C GLY A 233 38.82 25.83 5.76
N VAL A 234 37.80 25.48 4.98
CA VAL A 234 37.69 24.21 4.25
C VAL A 234 37.88 24.45 2.75
N ASP A 235 38.92 23.85 2.16
CA ASP A 235 39.10 23.84 0.71
C ASP A 235 38.11 22.84 0.10
N ALA A 236 37.31 23.26 -0.89
CA ALA A 236 36.25 22.46 -1.45
C ALA A 236 36.00 22.69 -2.93
N GLU A 237 35.56 21.64 -3.60
CA GLU A 237 35.10 21.65 -4.99
C GLU A 237 33.67 21.14 -5.10
N VAL A 238 32.88 21.77 -5.98
CA VAL A 238 31.52 21.29 -6.35
C VAL A 238 31.53 20.75 -7.77
N HIS A 239 31.31 19.46 -7.93
CA HIS A 239 31.19 18.77 -9.21
C HIS A 239 29.75 18.69 -9.67
N MET A 240 29.42 19.35 -10.78
CA MET A 240 28.08 19.43 -11.36
C MET A 240 28.00 18.55 -12.60
N VAL A 241 27.15 17.49 -12.56
CA VAL A 241 26.95 16.52 -13.65
C VAL A 241 25.53 16.63 -14.19
N GLY A 242 25.38 17.02 -15.44
CA GLY A 242 24.11 17.22 -16.13
C GLY A 242 24.22 18.27 -17.23
N ASP A 243 23.22 18.33 -18.11
CA ASP A 243 23.17 19.28 -19.24
C ASP A 243 21.84 20.00 -19.37
N LYS A 244 20.80 19.52 -18.70
CA LYS A 244 19.45 20.06 -18.81
C LYS A 244 19.24 21.21 -17.83
N VAL A 245 19.29 22.45 -18.33
CA VAL A 245 18.94 23.66 -17.58
C VAL A 245 17.48 24.02 -17.88
N HIS A 246 16.65 24.06 -16.84
CA HIS A 246 15.23 24.40 -16.98
C HIS A 246 15.02 25.91 -17.07
N ASN A 247 14.12 26.32 -17.98
CA ASN A 247 13.51 27.63 -17.93
C ASN A 247 12.42 27.65 -16.86
N ASP A 248 12.42 28.65 -15.99
CA ASP A 248 11.33 28.87 -15.03
C ASP A 248 10.64 30.20 -15.40
N PRO A 249 9.35 30.21 -15.73
CA PRO A 249 8.61 31.45 -16.03
C PRO A 249 8.66 32.48 -14.88
N ARG A 250 8.87 32.03 -13.65
CA ARG A 250 8.97 32.88 -12.44
C ARG A 250 10.37 33.50 -12.28
N ASP A 251 11.39 32.93 -12.93
CA ASP A 251 12.74 33.46 -13.00
C ASP A 251 13.32 33.33 -14.42
N PRO A 252 12.94 34.22 -15.34
CA PRO A 252 13.40 34.18 -16.73
C PRO A 252 14.93 34.34 -16.87
N THR A 253 15.61 34.83 -15.82
CA THR A 253 17.07 35.05 -15.83
C THR A 253 17.85 33.83 -15.40
N TYR A 254 17.20 32.87 -14.77
CA TYR A 254 17.84 31.67 -14.19
C TYR A 254 18.72 30.92 -15.20
N PHE A 255 18.16 30.66 -16.40
CA PHE A 255 18.90 29.94 -17.45
C PHE A 255 20.26 30.59 -17.73
N LYS A 256 20.25 31.92 -17.95
CA LYS A 256 21.47 32.68 -18.25
C LYS A 256 22.44 32.67 -17.07
N ARG A 257 21.95 32.89 -15.85
CA ARG A 257 22.79 32.88 -14.63
C ARG A 257 23.40 31.50 -14.38
N MET A 258 22.60 30.43 -14.49
CA MET A 258 23.07 29.06 -14.27
C MET A 258 24.14 28.67 -15.32
N ARG A 259 23.89 28.97 -16.62
CA ARG A 259 24.87 28.72 -17.69
C ARG A 259 26.14 29.54 -17.49
N GLY A 260 26.03 30.81 -17.05
CA GLY A 260 27.16 31.64 -16.70
C GLY A 260 27.99 31.07 -15.53
N ALA A 261 27.35 30.54 -14.51
CA ALA A 261 28.03 29.95 -13.36
C ALA A 261 28.71 28.61 -13.70
N LEU A 262 28.11 27.80 -14.57
CA LEU A 262 28.67 26.53 -15.03
C LEU A 262 29.93 26.73 -15.92
N GLY A 263 29.97 27.81 -16.71
CA GLY A 263 31.03 28.03 -17.70
C GLY A 263 30.96 27.02 -18.85
N GLU A 264 32.13 26.60 -19.30
CA GLU A 264 32.29 25.53 -20.30
C GLU A 264 32.73 24.22 -19.61
N VAL A 265 32.48 23.10 -20.28
CA VAL A 265 32.86 21.77 -19.76
C VAL A 265 34.43 21.76 -19.66
N GLY A 266 34.94 21.54 -18.44
CA GLY A 266 36.35 21.53 -18.14
C GLY A 266 37.00 22.93 -17.99
N ALA A 267 36.21 24.04 -18.13
CA ALA A 267 36.68 25.39 -17.90
C ALA A 267 35.74 26.13 -16.93
N PRO A 268 36.01 26.06 -15.61
CA PRO A 268 35.11 26.60 -14.60
C PRO A 268 35.01 28.14 -14.69
N ALA A 269 33.76 28.65 -14.65
CA ALA A 269 33.51 30.10 -14.58
C ALA A 269 33.51 30.61 -13.13
N VAL A 270 33.20 29.72 -12.16
CA VAL A 270 33.22 30.00 -10.73
C VAL A 270 34.38 29.19 -10.11
N PRO A 271 35.30 29.80 -9.35
CA PRO A 271 36.36 29.05 -8.67
C PRO A 271 35.82 27.92 -7.79
N GLY A 272 36.38 26.72 -7.91
CA GLY A 272 35.94 25.53 -7.16
C GLY A 272 34.67 24.86 -7.71
N VAL A 273 34.09 25.30 -8.84
CA VAL A 273 32.96 24.66 -9.49
C VAL A 273 33.40 23.98 -10.78
N SER A 274 33.23 22.67 -10.88
CA SER A 274 33.59 21.89 -12.07
C SER A 274 32.33 21.34 -12.73
N TRP A 275 32.04 21.76 -13.98
CA TRP A 275 30.94 21.23 -14.78
C TRP A 275 31.38 20.14 -15.73
N HIS A 276 30.75 18.97 -15.67
CA HIS A 276 31.10 17.79 -16.46
C HIS A 276 30.18 17.57 -17.68
N GLY A 277 29.19 18.46 -17.90
CA GLY A 277 28.20 18.28 -18.96
C GLY A 277 27.24 17.08 -18.69
N GLY A 278 26.49 16.71 -19.71
CA GLY A 278 25.65 15.52 -19.69
C GLY A 278 26.46 14.25 -19.90
N GLN A 279 26.51 13.38 -18.92
CA GLN A 279 27.26 12.13 -18.95
C GLN A 279 26.36 10.92 -19.07
N PRO A 280 26.78 9.81 -19.72
CA PRO A 280 26.12 8.52 -19.57
C PRO A 280 26.00 8.14 -18.08
N ARG A 281 24.93 7.42 -17.69
CA ARG A 281 24.67 7.10 -16.28
C ARG A 281 25.87 6.44 -15.58
N ALA A 282 26.54 5.48 -16.22
CA ALA A 282 27.69 4.82 -15.64
C ALA A 282 28.83 5.82 -15.34
N GLU A 283 29.08 6.79 -16.24
CA GLU A 283 30.07 7.83 -16.04
C GLU A 283 29.67 8.84 -14.98
N ALA A 284 28.41 9.28 -14.98
CA ALA A 284 27.86 10.13 -13.92
C ALA A 284 28.01 9.48 -12.54
N MET A 285 27.76 8.17 -12.43
CA MET A 285 27.94 7.42 -11.18
C MET A 285 29.42 7.24 -10.81
N ARG A 286 30.35 7.08 -11.78
CA ARG A 286 31.80 7.07 -11.49
C ARG A 286 32.28 8.42 -10.96
N LEU A 287 31.83 9.50 -11.57
CA LEU A 287 32.14 10.87 -11.10
C LEU A 287 31.57 11.09 -9.69
N ALA A 288 30.34 10.62 -9.43
CA ALA A 288 29.75 10.70 -8.11
C ALA A 288 30.53 9.88 -7.08
N ALA A 289 30.91 8.63 -7.39
CA ALA A 289 31.71 7.77 -6.50
C ALA A 289 33.12 8.34 -6.21
N ALA A 290 33.63 9.17 -7.10
CA ALA A 290 34.87 9.91 -6.88
C ALA A 290 34.72 11.12 -5.95
N GLY A 291 33.49 11.51 -5.59
CA GLY A 291 33.18 12.54 -4.62
C GLY A 291 33.22 12.05 -3.17
N ASP A 292 33.04 12.98 -2.24
CA ASP A 292 32.99 12.72 -0.81
C ASP A 292 31.54 12.84 -0.28
N VAL A 293 30.72 13.77 -0.80
CA VAL A 293 29.35 14.04 -0.35
C VAL A 293 28.45 14.33 -1.54
N GLY A 294 27.27 13.72 -1.57
CA GLY A 294 26.22 14.01 -2.53
C GLY A 294 25.36 15.21 -2.12
N LEU A 295 24.91 16.01 -3.10
CA LEU A 295 24.02 17.15 -2.89
C LEU A 295 22.61 16.82 -3.39
N SER A 296 21.61 16.86 -2.49
CA SER A 296 20.18 16.72 -2.80
C SER A 296 19.33 17.76 -2.06
N TRP A 297 19.94 18.86 -1.63
CA TRP A 297 19.27 19.97 -0.98
C TRP A 297 18.41 20.76 -1.98
N ARG A 298 17.15 21.04 -1.63
CA ARG A 298 16.14 21.59 -2.53
C ARG A 298 15.44 22.80 -1.90
N HIS A 299 14.74 23.59 -2.73
CA HIS A 299 13.90 24.68 -2.26
C HIS A 299 12.80 24.18 -1.33
N PRO A 300 12.49 24.88 -0.22
CA PRO A 300 11.47 24.45 0.75
C PRO A 300 10.06 24.18 0.18
N GLU A 301 9.71 24.77 -0.96
CA GLU A 301 8.46 24.43 -1.68
C GLU A 301 8.34 22.92 -1.99
N LEU A 302 9.44 22.19 -2.03
CA LEU A 302 9.46 20.75 -2.29
C LEU A 302 9.45 19.90 -1.00
N ASP A 303 9.46 20.51 0.17
CA ASP A 303 9.51 19.78 1.45
C ASP A 303 8.19 19.05 1.75
N ALA A 304 7.07 19.55 1.22
CA ALA A 304 5.77 18.89 1.29
C ALA A 304 5.54 17.83 0.20
N SER A 305 6.54 17.58 -0.66
CA SER A 305 6.40 16.57 -1.72
C SER A 305 6.26 15.17 -1.13
N LEU A 306 5.27 14.43 -1.64
CA LEU A 306 5.04 13.01 -1.31
C LEU A 306 5.88 12.07 -2.19
N GLU A 307 6.79 12.62 -3.00
CA GLU A 307 7.67 11.86 -3.90
C GLU A 307 9.11 11.86 -3.38
N LEU A 308 9.74 10.68 -3.39
CA LEU A 308 11.10 10.51 -2.93
C LEU A 308 12.12 10.95 -4.01
N SER A 309 13.17 11.66 -3.58
CA SER A 309 14.30 11.99 -4.45
C SER A 309 15.16 10.75 -4.73
N THR A 310 15.23 10.33 -5.99
CA THR A 310 16.08 9.20 -6.40
C THR A 310 17.57 9.47 -6.20
N LYS A 311 18.02 10.72 -6.18
CA LYS A 311 19.43 11.09 -5.93
C LYS A 311 19.92 10.59 -4.57
N VAL A 312 19.11 10.73 -3.53
CA VAL A 312 19.45 10.23 -2.19
C VAL A 312 19.78 8.74 -2.23
N LEU A 313 18.96 7.99 -2.98
CA LEU A 313 19.09 6.55 -3.12
C LEU A 313 20.32 6.18 -3.99
N GLU A 314 20.54 6.91 -5.09
CA GLU A 314 21.70 6.68 -5.97
C GLU A 314 23.03 6.94 -5.24
N PHE A 315 23.13 8.04 -4.50
CA PHE A 315 24.33 8.32 -3.68
C PHE A 315 24.50 7.28 -2.57
N GLY A 316 23.43 6.86 -1.89
CA GLY A 316 23.48 5.79 -0.90
C GLY A 316 23.95 4.45 -1.48
N GLN A 317 23.55 4.11 -2.72
CA GLN A 317 24.02 2.92 -3.43
C GLN A 317 25.54 2.97 -3.70
N LEU A 318 26.10 4.18 -3.91
CA LEU A 318 27.53 4.42 -4.07
C LEU A 318 28.30 4.39 -2.73
N GLY A 319 27.63 4.37 -1.60
CA GLY A 319 28.24 4.49 -0.27
C GLY A 319 28.57 5.93 0.12
N LEU A 320 27.90 6.91 -0.47
CA LEU A 320 28.08 8.33 -0.18
C LEU A 320 27.05 8.87 0.80
N PRO A 321 27.44 9.71 1.77
CA PRO A 321 26.53 10.54 2.53
C PRO A 321 25.90 11.61 1.64
N VAL A 322 24.72 12.13 2.01
CA VAL A 322 23.96 13.11 1.20
C VAL A 322 23.49 14.26 2.06
N ILE A 323 23.75 15.50 1.62
CA ILE A 323 23.16 16.70 2.23
C ILE A 323 21.78 16.94 1.61
N LEU A 324 20.76 17.08 2.45
CA LEU A 324 19.37 17.23 2.02
C LEU A 324 18.52 17.97 3.06
N ASN A 325 17.31 18.38 2.65
CA ASN A 325 16.34 19.01 3.56
C ASN A 325 15.87 18.04 4.64
N ARG A 326 15.64 18.56 5.84
CA ARG A 326 14.95 17.85 6.91
C ARG A 326 13.45 17.84 6.62
N THR A 327 12.90 16.71 6.29
CA THR A 327 11.46 16.51 6.11
C THR A 327 11.02 15.25 6.84
N PRO A 328 9.74 15.09 7.22
CA PRO A 328 9.27 13.84 7.85
C PRO A 328 9.61 12.59 7.04
N MET A 329 9.55 12.68 5.70
CA MET A 329 9.91 11.57 4.81
C MET A 329 11.40 11.24 4.88
N HIS A 330 12.28 12.26 4.89
CA HIS A 330 13.71 12.04 4.97
C HIS A 330 14.13 11.56 6.37
N GLU A 331 13.47 12.02 7.44
CA GLU A 331 13.66 11.48 8.79
C GLU A 331 13.22 10.02 8.91
N ALA A 332 12.08 9.66 8.31
CA ALA A 332 11.65 8.27 8.26
C ALA A 332 12.61 7.37 7.47
N LEU A 333 13.27 7.92 6.45
CA LEU A 333 14.21 7.20 5.59
C LEU A 333 15.59 7.02 6.23
N LEU A 334 16.12 8.07 6.87
CA LEU A 334 17.52 8.16 7.31
C LEU A 334 17.69 8.18 8.84
N GLY A 335 16.59 8.35 9.59
CA GLY A 335 16.58 8.60 11.02
C GLY A 335 16.53 10.09 11.36
N ALA A 336 15.86 10.46 12.46
CA ALA A 336 15.77 11.84 12.93
C ALA A 336 17.13 12.40 13.39
N ASP A 337 18.07 11.52 13.72
CA ASP A 337 19.44 11.80 14.13
C ASP A 337 20.45 11.88 12.95
N TYR A 338 19.97 11.87 11.71
CA TYR A 338 20.84 11.95 10.54
C TYR A 338 21.58 13.30 10.51
N PRO A 339 22.94 13.32 10.44
CA PRO A 339 23.71 14.52 10.75
C PRO A 339 23.78 15.55 9.62
N LEU A 340 23.41 15.20 8.37
CA LEU A 340 23.57 16.07 7.21
C LEU A 340 22.26 16.67 6.70
N PHE A 341 21.29 16.89 7.58
CA PHE A 341 20.12 17.69 7.26
C PHE A 341 20.47 19.19 7.26
N ALA A 342 20.00 19.93 6.25
CA ALA A 342 20.22 21.37 6.10
C ALA A 342 18.95 22.11 5.70
N ALA A 343 18.68 23.26 6.29
CA ALA A 343 17.54 24.13 5.99
C ALA A 343 17.93 25.36 5.15
N SER A 344 19.17 25.81 5.23
CA SER A 344 19.70 26.98 4.53
C SER A 344 21.02 26.67 3.80
N LEU A 345 21.45 27.57 2.94
CA LEU A 345 22.74 27.42 2.25
C LEU A 345 23.93 27.46 3.23
N ASP A 346 23.82 28.24 4.29
CA ASP A 346 24.83 28.27 5.37
C ASP A 346 24.87 26.95 6.13
N ASP A 347 23.70 26.36 6.45
CA ASP A 347 23.62 25.01 7.05
C ASP A 347 24.27 23.97 6.12
N VAL A 348 24.04 24.06 4.79
CA VAL A 348 24.67 23.15 3.81
C VAL A 348 26.20 23.23 3.93
N ALA A 349 26.75 24.45 4.06
CA ALA A 349 28.21 24.64 4.23
C ALA A 349 28.70 24.09 5.58
N ASP A 350 27.94 24.29 6.68
CA ASP A 350 28.29 23.81 8.01
C ASP A 350 28.29 22.27 8.08
N VAL A 351 27.23 21.63 7.60
CA VAL A 351 27.16 20.15 7.58
C VAL A 351 28.14 19.54 6.58
N ALA A 352 28.45 20.24 5.45
CA ALA A 352 29.48 19.79 4.54
C ALA A 352 30.88 19.81 5.21
N ALA A 353 31.20 20.86 5.98
CA ALA A 353 32.43 20.90 6.75
C ALA A 353 32.54 19.81 7.82
N SER A 354 31.38 19.44 8.44
CA SER A 354 31.36 18.43 9.49
C SER A 354 31.71 17.02 9.02
N VAL A 355 31.61 16.72 7.71
CA VAL A 355 31.98 15.40 7.17
C VAL A 355 33.50 15.12 7.20
N LEU A 356 34.31 16.12 7.51
CA LEU A 356 35.73 15.93 7.77
C LEU A 356 35.99 15.14 9.07
N ASP A 357 34.99 15.09 9.98
CA ASP A 357 34.98 14.15 11.09
C ASP A 357 34.61 12.77 10.57
N PRO A 358 35.50 11.76 10.69
CA PRO A 358 35.22 10.41 10.23
C PRO A 358 33.95 9.79 10.84
N ALA A 359 33.61 10.11 12.10
CA ALA A 359 32.42 9.56 12.76
C ALA A 359 31.12 10.10 12.14
N VAL A 360 31.09 11.38 11.79
CA VAL A 360 29.95 12.01 11.07
C VAL A 360 29.80 11.41 9.68
N PHE A 361 30.92 11.26 8.95
CA PHE A 361 30.90 10.66 7.62
C PHE A 361 30.39 9.21 7.65
N GLU A 362 30.94 8.37 8.52
CA GLU A 362 30.58 6.95 8.61
C GLU A 362 29.11 6.77 9.01
N LEU A 363 28.63 7.54 9.98
CA LEU A 363 27.21 7.51 10.37
C LEU A 363 26.29 7.87 9.19
N ALA A 364 26.59 9.00 8.52
CA ALA A 364 25.76 9.47 7.40
C ALA A 364 25.81 8.49 6.20
N ALA A 365 26.99 7.99 5.83
CA ALA A 365 27.16 7.03 4.73
C ALA A 365 26.49 5.68 5.03
N SER A 366 26.55 5.19 6.27
CA SER A 366 25.86 3.95 6.66
C SER A 366 24.33 4.10 6.58
N ARG A 367 23.79 5.23 7.03
CA ARG A 367 22.34 5.52 6.96
C ARG A 367 21.84 5.60 5.52
N THR A 368 22.54 6.33 4.65
CA THR A 368 22.16 6.43 3.23
C THR A 368 22.30 5.10 2.49
N SER A 369 23.33 4.31 2.80
CA SER A 369 23.52 2.98 2.20
C SER A 369 22.46 1.98 2.66
N ALA A 370 22.11 1.97 3.94
CA ALA A 370 21.04 1.13 4.46
C ALA A 370 19.67 1.50 3.85
N ALA A 371 19.40 2.80 3.71
CA ALA A 371 18.21 3.27 3.02
C ALA A 371 18.18 2.77 1.57
N ALA A 372 19.24 2.98 0.79
CA ALA A 372 19.33 2.58 -0.61
C ALA A 372 19.13 1.07 -0.82
N ALA A 373 19.62 0.23 0.10
CA ALA A 373 19.45 -1.22 0.03
C ALA A 373 17.98 -1.66 0.02
N SER A 374 17.06 -0.88 0.61
CA SER A 374 15.62 -1.14 0.61
C SER A 374 14.97 -0.95 -0.77
N PHE A 375 15.65 -0.26 -1.69
CA PHE A 375 15.20 0.08 -3.05
C PHE A 375 15.91 -0.76 -4.13
N ALA A 376 16.69 -1.75 -3.73
CA ALA A 376 17.38 -2.64 -4.64
C ALA A 376 16.41 -3.47 -5.49
N LEU A 377 16.87 -3.92 -6.65
CA LEU A 377 16.09 -4.65 -7.65
C LEU A 377 15.44 -5.92 -7.09
N ASP A 378 16.15 -6.68 -6.27
CA ASP A 378 15.64 -7.92 -5.65
C ASP A 378 14.49 -7.67 -4.68
N ARG A 379 14.53 -6.55 -3.93
CA ARG A 379 13.43 -6.11 -3.05
C ARG A 379 12.19 -5.71 -3.85
N ALA A 380 12.39 -4.98 -4.94
CA ALA A 380 11.29 -4.63 -5.83
C ALA A 380 10.67 -5.88 -6.49
N ALA A 381 11.50 -6.81 -6.95
CA ALA A 381 11.05 -8.09 -7.49
C ALA A 381 10.29 -8.93 -6.46
N GLY A 382 10.70 -8.92 -5.20
CA GLY A 382 10.00 -9.58 -4.10
C GLY A 382 8.58 -9.01 -3.90
N ARG A 383 8.45 -7.68 -3.87
CA ARG A 383 7.13 -7.01 -3.80
C ARG A 383 6.26 -7.37 -5.01
N LEU A 384 6.82 -7.29 -6.22
CA LEU A 384 6.08 -7.63 -7.44
C LEU A 384 5.59 -9.08 -7.43
N ARG A 385 6.40 -10.06 -6.99
CA ARG A 385 5.94 -11.46 -6.84
C ARG A 385 4.72 -11.56 -5.94
N THR A 386 4.72 -10.85 -4.81
CA THR A 386 3.56 -10.82 -3.90
C THR A 386 2.33 -10.23 -4.57
N TYR A 387 2.48 -9.14 -5.34
CA TYR A 387 1.35 -8.51 -6.05
C TYR A 387 0.85 -9.38 -7.21
N LEU A 388 1.76 -10.00 -7.97
CA LEU A 388 1.43 -10.92 -9.06
C LEU A 388 0.61 -12.12 -8.55
N ALA A 389 1.02 -12.73 -7.44
CA ALA A 389 0.28 -13.84 -6.84
C ALA A 389 -1.15 -13.49 -6.42
N ARG A 390 -1.45 -12.20 -6.25
CA ARG A 390 -2.76 -11.66 -5.86
C ARG A 390 -3.53 -10.99 -7.01
N ALA A 391 -2.96 -10.96 -8.22
CA ALA A 391 -3.54 -10.22 -9.33
C ALA A 391 -3.61 -11.02 -10.65
N VAL A 392 -2.80 -12.06 -10.79
CA VAL A 392 -2.70 -12.84 -12.01
C VAL A 392 -3.12 -14.28 -11.76
N SER A 393 -4.05 -14.78 -12.56
CA SER A 393 -4.48 -16.16 -12.48
C SER A 393 -3.38 -17.09 -12.99
N PRO A 394 -3.07 -18.19 -12.28
CA PRO A 394 -2.18 -19.20 -12.82
C PRO A 394 -2.80 -19.86 -14.07
N ALA A 395 -1.97 -20.28 -15.01
CA ALA A 395 -2.47 -21.00 -16.20
C ALA A 395 -3.10 -22.34 -15.82
N LEU A 396 -4.22 -22.67 -16.45
CA LEU A 396 -4.81 -24.01 -16.34
C LEU A 396 -3.85 -25.07 -16.92
N PRO A 397 -3.66 -26.20 -16.24
CA PRO A 397 -2.94 -27.32 -16.80
C PRO A 397 -3.61 -27.84 -18.07
N ALA A 398 -2.82 -28.27 -19.06
CA ALA A 398 -3.37 -28.90 -20.26
C ALA A 398 -4.22 -30.12 -19.87
N GLY A 399 -5.44 -30.20 -20.39
CA GLY A 399 -6.39 -31.29 -20.09
C GLY A 399 -7.20 -31.09 -18.79
N ALA A 400 -7.20 -29.89 -18.20
CA ALA A 400 -8.05 -29.55 -17.06
C ALA A 400 -9.53 -29.76 -17.38
N ARG A 401 -10.31 -30.14 -16.36
CA ARG A 401 -11.78 -30.23 -16.47
C ARG A 401 -12.37 -28.84 -16.68
N ALA A 402 -13.62 -28.79 -17.21
CA ALA A 402 -14.37 -27.55 -17.28
C ALA A 402 -14.44 -26.86 -15.91
N PRO A 403 -14.33 -25.51 -15.85
CA PRO A 403 -14.37 -24.78 -14.60
C PRO A 403 -15.65 -25.08 -13.81
N LEU A 404 -15.52 -25.18 -12.49
CA LEU A 404 -16.63 -25.33 -11.57
C LEU A 404 -17.42 -24.02 -11.52
N ARG A 405 -18.71 -24.08 -11.77
CA ARG A 405 -19.58 -22.89 -11.84
C ARG A 405 -20.09 -22.52 -10.45
N VAL A 406 -19.64 -21.39 -9.93
CA VAL A 406 -19.93 -20.94 -8.56
C VAL A 406 -20.78 -19.68 -8.58
N VAL A 407 -21.88 -19.68 -7.86
CA VAL A 407 -22.70 -18.49 -7.60
C VAL A 407 -22.49 -18.02 -6.17
N ILE A 408 -22.26 -16.71 -6.00
CA ILE A 408 -22.19 -16.05 -4.69
C ILE A 408 -23.41 -15.16 -4.58
N ALA A 409 -24.30 -15.44 -3.64
CA ALA A 409 -25.59 -14.77 -3.47
C ALA A 409 -25.67 -14.03 -2.13
N GLY A 410 -25.96 -12.73 -2.17
CA GLY A 410 -26.14 -11.91 -0.98
C GLY A 410 -26.47 -10.46 -1.26
N HIS A 411 -27.02 -9.77 -0.27
CA HIS A 411 -27.32 -8.34 -0.34
C HIS A 411 -26.12 -7.47 0.07
N ASP A 412 -25.28 -7.96 0.99
CA ASP A 412 -24.10 -7.28 1.52
C ASP A 412 -22.89 -8.24 1.46
N LEU A 413 -21.94 -7.97 0.58
CA LEU A 413 -20.75 -8.79 0.37
C LEU A 413 -19.50 -8.19 1.01
N LYS A 414 -19.63 -7.24 1.96
CA LYS A 414 -18.49 -6.55 2.58
C LYS A 414 -17.45 -7.48 3.21
N PHE A 415 -17.86 -8.60 3.81
CA PHE A 415 -16.96 -9.59 4.38
C PHE A 415 -16.50 -10.65 3.37
N PHE A 416 -16.99 -10.59 2.15
CA PHE A 416 -16.71 -11.57 1.09
C PHE A 416 -15.88 -11.00 -0.07
N GLY A 417 -15.70 -9.67 -0.16
CA GLY A 417 -15.08 -9.01 -1.30
C GLY A 417 -13.66 -9.49 -1.61
N SER A 418 -12.83 -9.68 -0.59
CA SER A 418 -11.46 -10.20 -0.75
C SER A 418 -11.47 -11.65 -1.22
N LEU A 419 -12.35 -12.49 -0.69
CA LEU A 419 -12.53 -13.88 -1.13
C LEU A 419 -13.04 -13.94 -2.58
N LEU A 420 -13.99 -13.10 -2.95
CA LEU A 420 -14.51 -13.01 -4.31
C LEU A 420 -13.37 -12.70 -5.31
N THR A 421 -12.51 -11.75 -4.97
CA THR A 421 -11.33 -11.44 -5.78
C THR A 421 -10.38 -12.64 -5.86
N HIS A 422 -10.12 -13.31 -4.75
CA HIS A 422 -9.27 -14.49 -4.68
C HIS A 422 -9.82 -15.66 -5.52
N PHE A 423 -11.13 -15.91 -5.46
CA PHE A 423 -11.77 -16.97 -6.23
C PHE A 423 -11.75 -16.70 -7.75
N ARG A 424 -11.91 -15.45 -8.16
CA ARG A 424 -11.82 -15.06 -9.59
C ARG A 424 -10.44 -15.29 -10.20
N LEU A 425 -9.39 -15.41 -9.36
CA LEU A 425 -8.03 -15.76 -9.79
C LEU A 425 -7.83 -17.27 -9.93
N GLN A 426 -8.80 -18.10 -9.51
CA GLN A 426 -8.69 -19.55 -9.66
C GLN A 426 -9.14 -19.95 -11.07
N PRO A 427 -8.24 -20.51 -11.88
CA PRO A 427 -8.55 -20.80 -13.29
C PRO A 427 -9.55 -21.97 -13.45
N ASP A 428 -9.73 -22.78 -12.40
CA ASP A 428 -10.70 -23.88 -12.34
C ASP A 428 -12.09 -23.46 -11.83
N LEU A 429 -12.31 -22.15 -11.60
CA LEU A 429 -13.60 -21.62 -11.15
C LEU A 429 -14.17 -20.59 -12.15
N GLU A 430 -15.46 -20.68 -12.45
CA GLU A 430 -16.24 -19.62 -13.10
C GLU A 430 -17.20 -19.01 -12.09
N ILE A 431 -16.99 -17.71 -11.74
CA ILE A 431 -17.71 -17.03 -10.65
C ILE A 431 -18.76 -16.09 -11.22
N ARG A 432 -20.01 -16.23 -10.75
CA ARG A 432 -21.10 -15.25 -10.95
C ARG A 432 -21.63 -14.79 -9.60
N VAL A 433 -22.11 -13.54 -9.57
CA VAL A 433 -22.65 -12.93 -8.36
C VAL A 433 -24.15 -12.71 -8.55
N ASP A 434 -24.94 -13.18 -7.61
CA ASP A 434 -26.35 -12.84 -7.46
C ASP A 434 -26.48 -11.74 -6.40
N GLN A 435 -26.35 -10.48 -6.85
CA GLN A 435 -26.43 -9.31 -5.97
C GLN A 435 -27.88 -8.99 -5.69
N TRP A 436 -28.31 -9.21 -4.46
CA TRP A 436 -29.64 -8.82 -4.00
C TRP A 436 -29.67 -7.32 -3.68
N ALA A 437 -30.75 -6.64 -4.07
CA ALA A 437 -30.91 -5.20 -3.87
C ALA A 437 -31.01 -4.81 -2.40
N ALA A 438 -31.67 -5.66 -1.60
CA ALA A 438 -31.78 -5.54 -0.15
C ALA A 438 -31.88 -6.93 0.49
N LEU A 439 -31.96 -7.01 1.82
CA LEU A 439 -32.00 -8.26 2.57
C LEU A 439 -33.05 -9.25 2.03
N GLY A 440 -34.23 -8.76 1.63
CA GLY A 440 -35.33 -9.57 1.11
C GLY A 440 -35.75 -9.26 -0.33
N GLU A 441 -35.00 -8.46 -1.03
CA GLU A 441 -35.28 -7.98 -2.38
C GLU A 441 -34.30 -8.49 -3.42
N HIS A 442 -34.80 -9.24 -4.44
CA HIS A 442 -33.97 -9.72 -5.54
C HIS A 442 -34.76 -9.87 -6.84
N ASP A 443 -34.09 -9.94 -7.96
CA ASP A 443 -34.67 -10.37 -9.23
C ASP A 443 -34.75 -11.89 -9.25
N GLU A 444 -35.98 -12.43 -9.04
CA GLU A 444 -36.17 -13.86 -8.98
C GLU A 444 -35.83 -14.57 -10.30
N SER A 445 -35.95 -13.90 -11.45
CA SER A 445 -35.65 -14.50 -12.76
C SER A 445 -34.12 -14.69 -12.91
N VAL A 446 -33.34 -13.73 -12.45
CA VAL A 446 -31.87 -13.79 -12.42
C VAL A 446 -31.41 -14.88 -11.44
N SER A 447 -31.92 -14.85 -10.20
CA SER A 447 -31.58 -15.87 -9.18
C SER A 447 -31.93 -17.29 -9.65
N ARG A 448 -33.06 -17.49 -10.36
CA ARG A 448 -33.47 -18.78 -10.90
C ARG A 448 -32.54 -19.26 -12.01
N SER A 449 -32.21 -18.40 -12.94
CA SER A 449 -31.21 -18.69 -14.00
C SER A 449 -29.84 -19.09 -13.41
N LEU A 450 -29.40 -18.37 -12.39
CA LEU A 450 -28.14 -18.66 -11.71
C LEU A 450 -28.21 -19.97 -10.90
N ALA A 451 -29.35 -20.27 -10.24
CA ALA A 451 -29.57 -21.52 -9.53
C ALA A 451 -29.54 -22.75 -10.45
N GLU A 452 -30.04 -22.59 -11.70
CA GLU A 452 -29.97 -23.63 -12.72
C GLU A 452 -28.57 -23.79 -13.31
N TRP A 453 -27.81 -22.73 -13.41
CA TRP A 453 -26.46 -22.72 -13.97
C TRP A 453 -25.41 -23.27 -12.99
N ALA A 454 -25.53 -23.00 -11.70
CA ALA A 454 -24.48 -23.24 -10.69
C ALA A 454 -24.23 -24.73 -10.41
N ASP A 455 -22.98 -25.09 -10.15
CA ASP A 455 -22.57 -26.35 -9.53
C ASP A 455 -22.39 -26.19 -8.02
N VAL A 456 -21.99 -24.98 -7.57
CA VAL A 456 -21.89 -24.60 -6.17
C VAL A 456 -22.54 -23.23 -5.96
N ILE A 457 -23.30 -23.09 -4.90
CA ILE A 457 -23.93 -21.83 -4.48
C ILE A 457 -23.44 -21.50 -3.09
N ILE A 458 -22.97 -20.26 -2.89
CA ILE A 458 -22.57 -19.73 -1.58
C ILE A 458 -23.55 -18.60 -1.24
N CYS A 459 -24.31 -18.76 -0.18
CA CYS A 459 -25.13 -17.68 0.37
C CYS A 459 -24.31 -16.94 1.45
N GLU A 460 -23.93 -15.70 1.17
CA GLU A 460 -23.40 -14.81 2.18
C GLU A 460 -24.56 -14.26 2.99
N TRP A 461 -24.50 -14.44 4.30
CA TRP A 461 -25.59 -14.36 5.29
C TRP A 461 -26.61 -15.50 5.18
N CYS A 462 -27.02 -16.03 6.34
CA CYS A 462 -28.08 -17.01 6.45
C CYS A 462 -29.46 -16.32 6.50
N GLY A 463 -29.74 -15.51 5.48
CA GLY A 463 -30.93 -14.67 5.34
C GLY A 463 -31.95 -15.25 4.38
N PRO A 464 -32.84 -14.40 3.84
CA PRO A 464 -33.84 -14.80 2.82
C PRO A 464 -33.20 -15.45 1.59
N ASN A 465 -31.98 -15.08 1.20
CA ASN A 465 -31.22 -15.72 0.12
C ASN A 465 -31.00 -17.22 0.42
N ALA A 466 -30.52 -17.56 1.62
CA ALA A 466 -30.32 -18.96 2.01
C ALA A 466 -31.64 -19.74 2.05
N VAL A 467 -32.71 -19.10 2.52
CA VAL A 467 -34.07 -19.68 2.50
C VAL A 467 -34.50 -19.98 1.07
N TRP A 468 -34.34 -19.01 0.15
CA TRP A 468 -34.74 -19.16 -1.25
C TRP A 468 -33.91 -20.23 -1.97
N TYR A 469 -32.58 -20.17 -1.90
CA TYR A 469 -31.69 -21.12 -2.56
C TYR A 469 -31.83 -22.55 -2.00
N SER A 470 -32.09 -22.72 -0.71
CA SER A 470 -32.33 -24.05 -0.13
C SER A 470 -33.57 -24.74 -0.70
N ARG A 471 -34.50 -24.01 -1.34
CA ARG A 471 -35.74 -24.51 -1.96
C ARG A 471 -35.67 -24.62 -3.48
N ASN A 472 -34.82 -23.77 -4.12
CA ASN A 472 -34.86 -23.56 -5.58
C ASN A 472 -33.59 -24.02 -6.33
N LYS A 473 -32.52 -24.40 -5.65
CA LYS A 473 -31.28 -24.91 -6.32
C LYS A 473 -31.53 -26.25 -7.04
N ARG A 474 -30.72 -26.54 -8.04
CA ARG A 474 -30.67 -27.89 -8.62
C ARG A 474 -30.32 -28.93 -7.54
N ARG A 475 -30.85 -30.15 -7.65
CA ARG A 475 -30.53 -31.24 -6.71
C ARG A 475 -29.04 -31.58 -6.72
N SER A 476 -28.38 -31.51 -7.88
CA SER A 476 -26.94 -31.77 -8.04
C SER A 476 -26.05 -30.63 -7.59
N ALA A 477 -26.54 -29.40 -7.48
CA ALA A 477 -25.79 -28.27 -7.02
C ALA A 477 -25.59 -28.33 -5.49
N ARG A 478 -24.37 -27.98 -5.04
CA ARG A 478 -24.05 -27.88 -3.61
C ARG A 478 -24.45 -26.50 -3.10
N LEU A 479 -24.86 -26.42 -1.84
CA LEU A 479 -25.23 -25.17 -1.17
C LEU A 479 -24.40 -25.00 0.10
N ILE A 480 -23.63 -23.93 0.16
CA ILE A 480 -22.87 -23.50 1.33
C ILE A 480 -23.52 -22.22 1.86
N VAL A 481 -23.79 -22.13 3.13
CA VAL A 481 -24.42 -20.96 3.77
C VAL A 481 -23.48 -20.41 4.82
N ARG A 482 -23.08 -19.14 4.72
CA ARG A 482 -22.29 -18.48 5.76
C ARG A 482 -23.21 -17.75 6.73
N LEU A 483 -22.98 -17.96 8.03
CA LEU A 483 -23.83 -17.46 9.09
C LEU A 483 -23.04 -16.55 10.03
N HIS A 484 -23.61 -15.39 10.34
CA HIS A 484 -23.07 -14.42 11.29
C HIS A 484 -24.03 -14.28 12.51
N ARG A 485 -23.85 -13.23 13.30
CA ARG A 485 -24.56 -13.04 14.57
C ARG A 485 -26.06 -12.75 14.40
N PHE A 486 -26.41 -11.81 13.50
CA PHE A 486 -27.77 -11.27 13.48
C PHE A 486 -28.80 -12.31 13.08
N GLU A 487 -28.43 -13.26 12.22
CA GLU A 487 -29.35 -14.26 11.68
C GLU A 487 -29.86 -15.24 12.76
N LEU A 488 -29.00 -15.55 13.75
CA LEU A 488 -29.42 -16.39 14.88
C LEU A 488 -30.50 -15.76 15.76
N ASN A 489 -30.72 -14.46 15.63
CA ASN A 489 -31.81 -13.74 16.30
C ASN A 489 -32.94 -13.36 15.33
N SER A 490 -32.95 -13.95 14.13
CA SER A 490 -33.97 -13.77 13.10
C SER A 490 -34.74 -15.06 12.84
N PRO A 491 -35.89 -15.02 12.14
CA PRO A 491 -36.63 -16.22 11.82
C PRO A 491 -36.04 -17.07 10.68
N TYR A 492 -35.01 -16.56 9.97
CA TYR A 492 -34.53 -17.17 8.73
C TYR A 492 -33.92 -18.56 8.90
N PRO A 493 -33.05 -18.84 9.90
CA PRO A 493 -32.51 -20.18 10.08
C PRO A 493 -33.56 -21.26 10.19
N GLY A 494 -34.68 -20.98 10.90
CA GLY A 494 -35.81 -21.90 11.01
C GLY A 494 -36.56 -22.16 9.70
N GLN A 495 -36.40 -21.32 8.69
CA GLN A 495 -37.04 -21.43 7.37
C GLN A 495 -36.16 -22.12 6.31
N VAL A 496 -34.87 -22.27 6.58
CA VAL A 496 -33.91 -22.93 5.68
C VAL A 496 -34.20 -24.44 5.63
N LYS A 497 -34.29 -25.00 4.43
CA LYS A 497 -34.39 -26.47 4.25
C LYS A 497 -32.97 -27.06 4.44
N ILE A 498 -32.60 -27.32 5.70
CA ILE A 498 -31.24 -27.79 6.06
C ILE A 498 -30.82 -29.10 5.36
N GLY A 499 -31.81 -29.95 4.98
CA GLY A 499 -31.55 -31.14 4.18
C GLY A 499 -30.90 -30.85 2.83
N ASN A 500 -31.17 -29.68 2.25
CA ASN A 500 -30.64 -29.24 0.96
C ASN A 500 -29.35 -28.38 1.10
N VAL A 501 -28.89 -28.08 2.31
CA VAL A 501 -27.64 -27.38 2.57
C VAL A 501 -26.53 -28.41 2.79
N ASP A 502 -25.40 -28.25 2.11
CA ASP A 502 -24.25 -29.14 2.24
C ASP A 502 -23.36 -28.74 3.42
N GLN A 503 -23.09 -27.42 3.55
CA GLN A 503 -22.29 -26.89 4.65
C GLN A 503 -22.87 -25.56 5.15
N VAL A 504 -22.80 -25.36 6.46
CA VAL A 504 -23.03 -24.07 7.14
C VAL A 504 -21.70 -23.61 7.71
N VAL A 505 -21.23 -22.45 7.33
CA VAL A 505 -19.96 -21.85 7.76
C VAL A 505 -20.25 -20.82 8.85
N CYS A 506 -19.74 -21.06 10.05
CA CYS A 506 -19.74 -20.12 11.15
C CYS A 506 -18.38 -19.44 11.27
N VAL A 507 -18.34 -18.18 11.76
CA VAL A 507 -17.12 -17.37 11.79
C VAL A 507 -16.24 -17.62 13.03
N SER A 508 -16.75 -18.35 14.04
CA SER A 508 -16.00 -18.76 15.24
C SER A 508 -16.56 -20.03 15.83
N ASP A 509 -15.78 -20.72 16.66
CA ASP A 509 -16.20 -21.94 17.33
C ASP A 509 -17.32 -21.69 18.33
N TYR A 510 -17.32 -20.53 18.96
CA TYR A 510 -18.46 -20.11 19.79
C TYR A 510 -19.76 -20.06 18.99
N TYR A 511 -19.74 -19.40 17.81
CA TYR A 511 -20.90 -19.33 16.93
C TYR A 511 -21.27 -20.65 16.29
N GLN A 512 -20.33 -21.55 16.06
CA GLN A 512 -20.59 -22.93 15.64
C GLN A 512 -21.43 -23.67 16.71
N ARG A 513 -21.01 -23.61 17.99
CA ARG A 513 -21.76 -24.23 19.10
C ARG A 513 -23.14 -23.60 19.25
N LEU A 514 -23.20 -22.26 19.29
CA LEU A 514 -24.44 -21.52 19.47
C LEU A 514 -25.44 -21.78 18.31
N THR A 515 -24.97 -21.90 17.09
CA THR A 515 -25.80 -22.25 15.92
C THR A 515 -26.41 -23.63 16.11
N ARG A 516 -25.61 -24.63 16.49
CA ARG A 516 -26.09 -25.99 16.75
C ARG A 516 -27.15 -26.01 17.86
N GLU A 517 -26.93 -25.31 18.94
CA GLU A 517 -27.83 -25.22 20.08
C GLU A 517 -29.19 -24.59 19.71
N LYS A 518 -29.13 -23.45 19.00
CA LYS A 518 -30.37 -22.70 18.64
C LYS A 518 -31.15 -23.34 17.51
N THR A 519 -30.50 -24.01 16.57
CA THR A 519 -31.18 -24.51 15.36
C THR A 519 -31.44 -26.01 15.36
N GLY A 520 -30.71 -26.77 16.17
CA GLY A 520 -30.72 -28.23 16.14
C GLY A 520 -30.13 -28.85 14.87
N TRP A 521 -29.45 -28.10 14.05
CA TRP A 521 -28.86 -28.59 12.80
C TRP A 521 -27.75 -29.63 13.06
N PRO A 522 -27.58 -30.62 12.14
CA PRO A 522 -26.54 -31.64 12.30
C PRO A 522 -25.13 -31.06 12.40
N ALA A 523 -24.38 -31.48 13.42
CA ALA A 523 -23.01 -31.02 13.63
C ALA A 523 -22.11 -31.26 12.40
N SER A 524 -22.32 -32.35 11.65
CA SER A 524 -21.58 -32.69 10.44
C SER A 524 -21.75 -31.67 9.30
N LYS A 525 -22.76 -30.81 9.36
CA LYS A 525 -22.98 -29.75 8.39
C LYS A 525 -22.41 -28.40 8.79
N ILE A 526 -21.98 -28.23 10.03
CA ILE A 526 -21.54 -26.95 10.57
C ILE A 526 -20.02 -26.96 10.74
N VAL A 527 -19.35 -26.01 10.09
CA VAL A 527 -17.88 -25.85 10.14
C VAL A 527 -17.53 -24.44 10.55
N THR A 528 -16.36 -24.25 11.15
CA THR A 528 -15.81 -22.92 11.46
C THR A 528 -14.83 -22.52 10.38
N VAL A 529 -15.07 -21.36 9.75
CA VAL A 529 -14.10 -20.66 8.90
C VAL A 529 -14.10 -19.20 9.31
N PRO A 530 -13.01 -18.64 9.82
CA PRO A 530 -12.97 -17.27 10.31
C PRO A 530 -13.20 -16.26 9.18
N ASN A 531 -13.45 -15.01 9.58
CA ASN A 531 -13.42 -13.91 8.64
C ASN A 531 -12.02 -13.77 8.06
N VAL A 532 -11.95 -13.39 6.78
CA VAL A 532 -10.70 -13.17 6.06
C VAL A 532 -10.23 -11.73 6.22
N LEU A 533 -8.92 -11.54 6.25
CA LEU A 533 -8.27 -10.24 6.23
C LEU A 533 -7.13 -10.24 5.20
N ASP A 534 -7.02 -9.19 4.41
CA ASP A 534 -5.84 -8.96 3.58
C ASP A 534 -4.76 -8.25 4.42
N VAL A 535 -3.96 -9.03 5.14
CA VAL A 535 -2.93 -8.52 6.07
C VAL A 535 -1.96 -7.58 5.36
N LEU A 536 -1.63 -7.83 4.08
CA LEU A 536 -0.71 -6.98 3.30
C LEU A 536 -1.22 -5.53 3.17
N GLN A 537 -2.52 -5.31 3.10
CA GLN A 537 -3.09 -3.96 3.00
C GLN A 537 -2.94 -3.16 4.30
N PHE A 538 -2.92 -3.85 5.43
CA PHE A 538 -2.86 -3.24 6.76
C PHE A 538 -1.42 -3.14 7.31
N ASP A 539 -0.49 -4.00 6.88
CA ASP A 539 0.90 -3.99 7.37
C ASP A 539 1.66 -2.76 6.84
N ARG A 540 1.54 -1.66 7.57
CA ARG A 540 2.11 -0.35 7.23
C ARG A 540 2.91 0.23 8.38
N PRO A 541 3.94 1.06 8.12
CA PRO A 541 4.71 1.74 9.16
C PRO A 541 3.81 2.57 10.06
N LYS A 542 4.00 2.47 11.38
CA LYS A 542 3.33 3.33 12.35
C LYS A 542 3.85 4.76 12.27
N LEU A 543 2.97 5.73 12.57
CA LEU A 543 3.36 7.13 12.74
C LEU A 543 4.02 7.33 14.11
N GLU A 544 4.82 8.38 14.21
CA GLU A 544 5.36 8.84 15.50
C GLU A 544 4.25 9.10 16.50
N GLY A 545 4.49 8.80 17.77
CA GLY A 545 3.48 8.93 18.82
C GLY A 545 2.43 7.83 18.89
N ALA A 546 2.31 6.95 17.88
CA ALA A 546 1.30 5.89 17.84
C ALA A 546 1.23 5.05 19.12
N ARG A 547 2.34 4.85 19.82
CA ARG A 547 2.43 4.11 21.09
C ARG A 547 1.51 4.64 22.19
N PHE A 548 1.11 5.91 22.13
CA PHE A 548 0.18 6.54 23.07
C PHE A 548 -1.22 6.75 22.49
N HIS A 549 -1.48 6.20 21.30
CA HIS A 549 -2.75 6.40 20.64
C HIS A 549 -3.59 5.12 20.68
N LEU A 550 -4.76 5.26 21.29
CA LEU A 550 -5.81 4.23 21.29
C LEU A 550 -6.68 4.40 20.05
N GLY A 551 -7.12 3.31 19.45
CA GLY A 551 -8.03 3.34 18.31
C GLY A 551 -9.31 2.56 18.61
N MET A 552 -10.44 3.04 18.10
CA MET A 552 -11.71 2.33 18.09
C MET A 552 -12.34 2.48 16.70
N THR A 553 -12.63 1.38 16.03
CA THR A 553 -13.40 1.42 14.77
C THR A 553 -14.85 1.09 15.05
N SER A 554 -15.73 2.00 14.64
CA SER A 554 -17.17 1.98 14.88
C SER A 554 -17.56 2.07 16.38
N MET A 555 -18.14 3.21 16.75
CA MET A 555 -18.77 3.40 18.06
C MET A 555 -20.28 3.09 18.04
N VAL A 556 -20.84 2.75 16.87
CA VAL A 556 -22.28 2.51 16.65
C VAL A 556 -22.53 1.00 16.44
N ASP A 557 -23.49 0.34 17.09
CA ASP A 557 -24.49 0.82 18.05
C ASP A 557 -23.94 0.90 19.49
N MET A 558 -24.81 1.25 20.52
CA MET A 558 -24.42 1.35 21.94
C MET A 558 -23.74 0.08 22.49
N ARG A 559 -23.98 -1.08 21.89
CA ARG A 559 -23.31 -2.34 22.19
C ARG A 559 -21.78 -2.28 22.03
N LYS A 560 -21.28 -1.33 21.23
CA LYS A 560 -19.84 -1.08 21.06
C LYS A 560 -19.22 -0.43 22.30
N ARG A 561 -20.03 0.09 23.22
CA ARG A 561 -19.62 0.58 24.54
C ARG A 561 -18.52 1.63 24.45
N VAL A 562 -18.78 2.71 23.69
CA VAL A 562 -17.87 3.88 23.64
C VAL A 562 -17.62 4.50 25.03
N ASP A 563 -18.60 4.41 25.93
CA ASP A 563 -18.47 4.83 27.33
C ASP A 563 -17.31 4.12 28.05
N LEU A 564 -17.13 2.81 27.82
CA LEU A 564 -16.02 2.04 28.41
C LEU A 564 -14.67 2.37 27.78
N ALA A 565 -14.63 2.73 26.49
CA ALA A 565 -13.42 3.23 25.86
C ALA A 565 -12.98 4.58 26.48
N LEU A 566 -13.95 5.43 26.83
CA LEU A 566 -13.68 6.67 27.58
C LEU A 566 -13.18 6.38 29.00
N ASP A 567 -13.69 5.33 29.68
CA ASP A 567 -13.19 4.90 31.00
C ASP A 567 -11.70 4.51 30.91
N VAL A 568 -11.32 3.71 29.90
CA VAL A 568 -9.93 3.33 29.67
C VAL A 568 -9.04 4.56 29.46
N LEU A 569 -9.48 5.52 28.65
CA LEU A 569 -8.71 6.72 28.38
C LEU A 569 -8.56 7.60 29.65
N GLU A 570 -9.63 7.79 30.44
CA GLU A 570 -9.55 8.55 31.69
C GLU A 570 -8.59 7.91 32.69
N GLU A 571 -8.63 6.57 32.80
CA GLU A 571 -7.72 5.83 33.68
C GLU A 571 -6.26 6.08 33.30
N LEU A 572 -5.91 5.95 32.03
CA LEU A 572 -4.56 6.19 31.51
C LEU A 572 -4.12 7.65 31.70
N ARG A 573 -5.00 8.60 31.47
CA ARG A 573 -4.67 10.03 31.51
C ARG A 573 -4.58 10.62 32.91
N ARG A 574 -4.86 9.86 33.98
CA ARG A 574 -4.53 10.26 35.34
C ARG A 574 -3.03 10.38 35.58
N ASP A 575 -2.27 9.52 34.92
CA ASP A 575 -0.81 9.39 35.10
C ASP A 575 -0.01 9.92 33.92
N ASP A 576 -0.56 9.85 32.67
CA ASP A 576 0.15 10.23 31.44
C ASP A 576 -0.79 10.89 30.43
N ASP A 577 -0.64 12.20 30.25
CA ASP A 577 -1.48 13.03 29.39
C ASP A 577 -1.20 12.87 27.88
N ARG A 578 -0.20 12.09 27.47
CA ARG A 578 0.11 11.79 26.07
C ARG A 578 -0.93 10.87 25.42
N TYR A 579 -1.68 10.08 26.21
CA TYR A 579 -2.68 9.18 25.65
C TYR A 579 -3.83 9.93 24.97
N GLN A 580 -4.22 9.44 23.79
CA GLN A 580 -5.33 9.96 22.99
C GLN A 580 -6.18 8.80 22.45
N LEU A 581 -7.48 9.03 22.33
CA LEU A 581 -8.43 8.08 21.73
C LEU A 581 -8.90 8.60 20.38
N PHE A 582 -8.63 7.84 19.35
CA PHE A 582 -9.11 8.08 17.99
C PHE A 582 -10.26 7.13 17.70
N ILE A 583 -11.40 7.67 17.29
CA ILE A 583 -12.62 6.92 16.99
C ILE A 583 -12.94 7.13 15.51
N LYS A 584 -12.79 6.07 14.68
CA LYS A 584 -13.16 6.09 13.26
C LYS A 584 -14.54 5.49 13.09
N SER A 585 -15.56 6.32 12.89
CA SER A 585 -16.97 5.90 12.86
C SER A 585 -17.83 6.94 12.17
N GLY A 586 -18.89 6.50 11.49
CA GLY A 586 -20.04 7.37 11.23
C GLY A 586 -20.70 7.79 12.55
N MET A 587 -21.43 8.91 12.52
CA MET A 587 -22.09 9.45 13.71
C MET A 587 -23.42 8.74 13.97
N PRO A 588 -23.82 8.56 15.24
CA PRO A 588 -25.01 7.79 15.60
C PRO A 588 -26.30 8.33 14.96
N TRP A 589 -26.40 9.63 14.75
CA TRP A 589 -27.57 10.27 14.14
C TRP A 589 -27.69 10.06 12.62
N GLU A 590 -26.66 9.60 11.95
CA GLU A 590 -26.68 9.24 10.53
C GLU A 590 -27.41 7.92 10.28
N LEU A 591 -27.57 7.10 11.31
CA LEU A 591 -28.21 5.80 11.25
C LEU A 591 -29.60 5.85 11.89
N TRP A 592 -30.65 6.03 11.07
CA TRP A 592 -32.03 6.17 11.52
C TRP A 592 -32.48 5.04 12.46
N TRP A 593 -32.07 3.80 12.17
CA TRP A 593 -32.40 2.62 12.98
C TRP A 593 -31.75 2.61 14.37
N VAL A 594 -30.69 3.35 14.57
CA VAL A 594 -30.08 3.63 15.89
C VAL A 594 -30.75 4.83 16.53
N TRP A 595 -30.83 5.94 15.79
CA TRP A 595 -31.25 7.21 16.34
C TRP A 595 -32.72 7.31 16.70
N GLN A 596 -33.59 6.42 16.16
CA GLN A 596 -34.99 6.32 16.57
C GLN A 596 -35.16 5.86 18.03
N HIS A 597 -34.18 5.13 18.62
CA HIS A 597 -34.27 4.60 19.98
C HIS A 597 -33.79 5.60 21.02
N GLN A 598 -34.65 5.94 22.01
CA GLN A 598 -34.33 6.93 23.05
C GLN A 598 -33.14 6.52 23.90
N GLU A 599 -32.98 5.23 24.20
CA GLU A 599 -31.88 4.70 24.98
C GLU A 599 -30.52 4.91 24.26
N GLN A 600 -30.46 4.63 22.96
CA GLN A 600 -29.30 4.89 22.12
C GLN A 600 -28.91 6.37 22.15
N ARG A 601 -29.91 7.28 21.93
CA ARG A 601 -29.66 8.73 21.97
C ARG A 601 -29.08 9.16 23.31
N ARG A 602 -29.68 8.70 24.45
CA ARG A 602 -29.21 9.04 25.79
C ARG A 602 -27.76 8.59 25.99
N HIS A 603 -27.42 7.34 25.62
CA HIS A 603 -26.07 6.80 25.72
C HIS A 603 -25.04 7.70 25.02
N TYR A 604 -25.30 8.11 23.78
CA TYR A 604 -24.37 8.95 23.03
C TYR A 604 -24.32 10.40 23.56
N PHE A 605 -25.45 10.98 23.97
CA PHE A 605 -25.46 12.30 24.60
C PHE A 605 -24.64 12.32 25.89
N GLU A 606 -24.73 11.29 26.69
CA GLU A 606 -23.91 11.16 27.90
C GLU A 606 -22.42 11.02 27.57
N ALA A 607 -22.06 10.20 26.59
CA ALA A 607 -20.68 10.04 26.14
C ALA A 607 -20.09 11.37 25.61
N PHE A 608 -20.77 12.06 24.68
CA PHE A 608 -20.30 13.35 24.16
C PHE A 608 -20.22 14.43 25.25
N ARG A 609 -21.19 14.49 26.14
CA ARG A 609 -21.18 15.40 27.29
C ARG A 609 -20.00 15.14 28.22
N ARG A 610 -19.65 13.86 28.44
CA ARG A 610 -18.50 13.45 29.23
C ARG A 610 -17.20 13.94 28.58
N VAL A 611 -17.01 13.73 27.26
CA VAL A 611 -15.84 14.23 26.52
C VAL A 611 -15.68 15.75 26.67
N GLN A 612 -16.79 16.51 26.64
CA GLN A 612 -16.73 17.97 26.79
C GLN A 612 -16.41 18.44 28.22
N ARG A 613 -16.84 17.70 29.26
CA ARG A 613 -16.76 18.14 30.66
C ARG A 613 -15.58 17.58 31.41
N SER A 614 -15.14 16.38 31.12
CA SER A 614 -14.00 15.76 31.80
C SER A 614 -12.69 16.47 31.44
N PRO A 615 -11.93 16.97 32.42
CA PRO A 615 -10.60 17.54 32.16
C PRO A 615 -9.63 16.54 31.54
N LEU A 616 -9.80 15.25 31.82
CA LEU A 616 -8.97 14.16 31.28
C LEU A 616 -9.29 13.82 29.81
N LEU A 617 -10.54 14.04 29.38
CA LEU A 617 -10.98 13.70 28.03
C LEU A 617 -10.94 14.87 27.05
N ARG A 618 -11.02 16.11 27.56
CA ARG A 618 -11.08 17.30 26.71
C ARG A 618 -9.80 17.44 25.87
N GLY A 619 -9.96 17.47 24.55
CA GLY A 619 -8.85 17.54 23.61
C GLY A 619 -8.06 16.23 23.42
N ALA A 620 -8.48 15.14 24.09
CA ALA A 620 -7.83 13.84 23.99
C ALA A 620 -8.66 12.80 23.20
N VAL A 621 -9.89 13.14 22.79
CA VAL A 621 -10.75 12.28 21.97
C VAL A 621 -10.93 12.91 20.61
N VAL A 622 -10.59 12.17 19.56
CA VAL A 622 -10.71 12.58 18.16
C VAL A 622 -11.73 11.69 17.48
N PHE A 623 -12.73 12.31 16.84
CA PHE A 623 -13.71 11.61 16.02
C PHE A 623 -13.32 11.78 14.56
N ASP A 624 -12.91 10.69 13.94
CA ASP A 624 -12.61 10.60 12.52
C ASP A 624 -13.81 10.00 11.78
N ASP A 625 -14.13 10.55 10.62
CA ASP A 625 -15.24 10.08 9.79
C ASP A 625 -15.08 8.61 9.41
N GLY A 626 -16.20 7.90 9.29
CA GLY A 626 -16.24 6.56 8.75
C GLY A 626 -15.78 6.51 7.29
N GLY A 627 -15.11 5.44 6.88
CA GLY A 627 -14.63 5.33 5.51
C GLY A 627 -13.78 4.09 5.27
N PRO A 628 -13.47 3.77 4.01
CA PRO A 628 -12.70 2.58 3.65
C PRO A 628 -11.18 2.71 3.87
N ASP A 629 -10.68 3.91 4.23
CA ASP A 629 -9.27 4.23 4.47
C ASP A 629 -8.74 3.76 5.84
N VAL A 630 -9.36 2.74 6.43
CA VAL A 630 -9.04 2.19 7.76
C VAL A 630 -7.55 1.80 7.85
N ALA A 631 -6.97 1.22 6.79
CA ALA A 631 -5.57 0.81 6.79
C ALA A 631 -4.60 2.01 6.90
N ALA A 632 -4.91 3.13 6.23
CA ALA A 632 -4.15 4.37 6.37
C ALA A 632 -4.34 4.99 7.77
N TRP A 633 -5.58 5.01 8.27
CA TRP A 633 -5.91 5.53 9.59
C TRP A 633 -5.22 4.77 10.71
N LEU A 634 -5.14 3.45 10.64
CA LEU A 634 -4.50 2.60 11.64
C LEU A 634 -3.00 2.85 11.80
N ARG A 635 -2.32 3.54 10.89
CA ARG A 635 -0.92 3.93 11.06
C ARG A 635 -0.70 4.77 12.33
N ARG A 636 -1.70 5.57 12.75
CA ARG A 636 -1.64 6.39 13.98
C ARG A 636 -1.96 5.62 15.26
N VAL A 637 -2.54 4.43 15.17
CA VAL A 637 -3.06 3.66 16.30
C VAL A 637 -2.00 2.66 16.78
N GLY A 638 -1.62 2.75 18.07
CA GLY A 638 -0.71 1.79 18.70
C GLY A 638 -1.41 0.69 19.47
N PHE A 639 -2.60 0.99 20.02
CA PHE A 639 -3.47 0.03 20.71
C PHE A 639 -4.87 0.09 20.12
N ILE A 640 -5.39 -1.04 19.66
CA ILE A 640 -6.76 -1.13 19.14
C ILE A 640 -7.71 -1.67 20.19
N LEU A 641 -8.75 -0.91 20.53
CA LEU A 641 -9.70 -1.26 21.58
C LEU A 641 -10.91 -2.02 21.01
N SER A 642 -11.34 -3.03 21.74
CA SER A 642 -12.64 -3.68 21.61
C SER A 642 -13.35 -3.64 22.96
N THR A 643 -14.30 -2.74 23.14
CA THR A 643 -15.09 -2.59 24.38
C THR A 643 -16.49 -3.19 24.27
N SER A 644 -16.80 -3.89 23.17
CA SER A 644 -18.12 -4.41 22.86
C SER A 644 -18.66 -5.39 23.91
N ASP A 645 -20.00 -5.43 24.04
CA ASP A 645 -20.71 -6.40 24.89
C ASP A 645 -20.89 -7.76 24.20
N ASP A 646 -20.99 -7.79 22.88
CA ASP A 646 -21.26 -9.00 22.08
C ASP A 646 -20.83 -8.83 20.62
N GLU A 647 -20.09 -9.82 20.10
CA GLU A 647 -19.59 -9.83 18.72
C GLU A 647 -19.60 -11.25 18.14
N SER A 648 -19.67 -11.36 16.81
CA SER A 648 -19.50 -12.66 16.13
C SER A 648 -18.03 -12.97 15.84
N PHE A 649 -17.25 -11.96 15.48
CA PHE A 649 -15.82 -12.04 15.21
C PHE A 649 -15.08 -10.76 15.63
N HIS A 650 -15.66 -9.59 15.41
CA HIS A 650 -15.10 -8.27 15.60
C HIS A 650 -13.83 -8.01 14.81
N MET A 651 -13.94 -7.55 13.57
CA MET A 651 -12.80 -7.30 12.67
C MET A 651 -11.83 -6.22 13.19
N ALA A 652 -12.29 -5.26 14.01
CA ALA A 652 -11.48 -4.14 14.47
C ALA A 652 -10.17 -4.56 15.16
N PRO A 653 -10.15 -5.48 16.15
CA PRO A 653 -8.90 -6.00 16.69
C PRO A 653 -8.02 -6.68 15.62
N ALA A 654 -8.62 -7.47 14.72
CA ALA A 654 -7.91 -8.16 13.65
C ALA A 654 -7.21 -7.18 12.68
N GLU A 655 -7.90 -6.13 12.25
CA GLU A 655 -7.35 -5.05 11.42
C GLU A 655 -6.24 -4.29 12.16
N GLY A 656 -6.44 -4.03 13.45
CA GLY A 656 -5.42 -3.46 14.33
C GLY A 656 -4.16 -4.31 14.39
N MET A 657 -4.29 -5.61 14.68
CA MET A 657 -3.18 -6.58 14.71
C MET A 657 -2.43 -6.64 13.37
N ALA A 658 -3.16 -6.66 12.26
CA ALA A 658 -2.57 -6.63 10.92
C ALA A 658 -1.79 -5.34 10.66
N SER A 659 -2.22 -4.22 11.23
CA SER A 659 -1.51 -2.95 11.17
C SER A 659 -0.39 -2.81 12.22
N ARG A 660 -0.07 -3.89 12.95
CA ARG A 660 0.88 -3.87 14.08
C ARG A 660 0.45 -2.96 15.24
N ALA A 661 -0.85 -2.83 15.50
CA ALA A 661 -1.35 -2.32 16.76
C ALA A 661 -1.54 -3.46 17.75
N VAL A 662 -1.35 -3.19 19.04
CA VAL A 662 -1.59 -4.17 20.11
C VAL A 662 -3.10 -4.21 20.39
N PRO A 663 -3.76 -5.37 20.28
CA PRO A 663 -5.19 -5.47 20.60
C PRO A 663 -5.39 -5.43 22.13
N VAL A 664 -6.43 -4.72 22.57
CA VAL A 664 -6.88 -4.69 23.95
C VAL A 664 -8.39 -4.91 23.95
N ILE A 665 -8.80 -6.06 24.38
CA ILE A 665 -10.17 -6.58 24.17
C ILE A 665 -10.83 -6.74 25.53
N ARG A 666 -11.95 -6.06 25.74
CA ARG A 666 -12.82 -6.39 26.85
C ARG A 666 -13.51 -7.75 26.55
N HIS A 667 -13.57 -8.62 27.54
CA HIS A 667 -14.23 -9.91 27.39
C HIS A 667 -15.69 -9.75 26.92
N TRP A 668 -16.03 -10.50 25.88
CA TRP A 668 -17.39 -10.72 25.38
C TRP A 668 -17.54 -12.21 25.03
N PRO A 669 -18.78 -12.78 25.06
CA PRO A 669 -19.00 -14.23 24.88
C PRO A 669 -18.37 -14.77 23.60
N GLY A 670 -17.37 -15.63 23.71
CA GLY A 670 -16.65 -16.26 22.61
C GLY A 670 -15.38 -15.55 22.15
N ALA A 671 -15.00 -14.43 22.76
CA ALA A 671 -13.77 -13.71 22.42
C ALA A 671 -12.53 -14.64 22.46
N GLU A 672 -12.47 -15.50 23.48
CA GLU A 672 -11.41 -16.47 23.73
C GLU A 672 -11.32 -17.56 22.66
N THR A 673 -12.35 -17.74 21.84
CA THR A 673 -12.34 -18.68 20.69
C THR A 673 -11.78 -18.07 19.42
N ILE A 674 -11.46 -16.77 19.44
CA ILE A 674 -10.95 -16.01 18.31
C ILE A 674 -9.60 -15.41 18.62
N TYR A 675 -9.46 -14.73 19.76
CA TYR A 675 -8.27 -14.00 20.17
C TYR A 675 -7.57 -14.68 21.36
N ASP A 676 -6.25 -14.57 21.40
CA ASP A 676 -5.46 -15.06 22.54
C ASP A 676 -5.88 -14.36 23.83
N THR A 677 -6.04 -15.13 24.91
CA THR A 677 -6.49 -14.64 26.22
C THR A 677 -5.59 -13.57 26.81
N ARG A 678 -4.31 -13.51 26.43
CA ARG A 678 -3.39 -12.42 26.83
C ARG A 678 -3.87 -11.03 26.43
N TRP A 679 -4.72 -10.93 25.41
CA TRP A 679 -5.28 -9.67 24.92
C TRP A 679 -6.65 -9.34 25.51
N ILE A 680 -7.22 -10.24 26.31
CA ILE A 680 -8.57 -10.14 26.87
C ILE A 680 -8.50 -9.70 28.32
N SER A 681 -9.30 -8.68 28.67
CA SER A 681 -9.45 -8.10 30.01
C SER A 681 -10.92 -8.10 30.43
N GLU A 682 -11.21 -8.20 31.71
CA GLU A 682 -12.59 -8.22 32.22
C GLU A 682 -13.17 -6.81 32.43
N SER A 683 -12.31 -5.80 32.59
CA SER A 683 -12.75 -4.44 32.93
C SER A 683 -11.91 -3.35 32.23
N PRO A 684 -12.45 -2.11 32.09
CA PRO A 684 -11.68 -0.96 31.61
C PRO A 684 -10.41 -0.69 32.42
N ALA A 685 -10.44 -0.91 33.74
CA ALA A 685 -9.26 -0.75 34.58
C ALA A 685 -8.15 -1.76 34.25
N GLU A 686 -8.49 -3.01 34.01
CA GLU A 686 -7.52 -4.03 33.55
C GLU A 686 -7.00 -3.72 32.15
N MET A 687 -7.87 -3.23 31.24
CA MET A 687 -7.46 -2.77 29.92
C MET A 687 -6.41 -1.64 30.02
N ALA A 688 -6.65 -0.65 30.87
CA ALA A 688 -5.72 0.46 31.11
C ALA A 688 -4.39 -0.04 31.71
N ALA A 689 -4.45 -0.95 32.69
CA ALA A 689 -3.26 -1.56 33.27
C ALA A 689 -2.43 -2.33 32.25
N SER A 690 -3.06 -3.11 31.36
CA SER A 690 -2.40 -3.82 30.27
C SER A 690 -1.72 -2.85 29.29
N ILE A 691 -2.39 -1.76 28.90
CA ILE A 691 -1.82 -0.72 28.04
C ILE A 691 -0.59 -0.09 28.71
N THR A 692 -0.68 0.28 29.97
CA THR A 692 0.44 0.87 30.72
C THR A 692 1.64 -0.08 30.78
N ALA A 693 1.42 -1.36 31.07
CA ALA A 693 2.48 -2.37 31.13
C ALA A 693 3.18 -2.55 29.77
N LEU A 694 2.43 -2.46 28.67
CA LEU A 694 2.93 -2.65 27.31
C LEU A 694 3.43 -1.35 26.65
N SER A 695 3.34 -0.18 27.32
CA SER A 695 3.72 1.11 26.72
C SER A 695 5.22 1.39 26.73
N ALA A 696 6.04 0.61 27.44
CA ALA A 696 7.51 0.70 27.32
C ALA A 696 7.95 0.33 25.90
N PRO A 697 8.96 1.04 25.30
CA PRO A 697 9.34 0.83 23.90
C PRO A 697 9.58 -0.63 23.49
N ALA A 698 10.35 -1.37 24.30
CA ALA A 698 10.68 -2.75 24.01
C ALA A 698 9.46 -3.69 24.15
N ALA A 699 8.66 -3.51 25.21
CA ALA A 699 7.45 -4.30 25.44
C ALA A 699 6.39 -4.04 24.35
N TRP A 700 6.25 -2.80 23.93
CA TRP A 700 5.34 -2.43 22.84
C TRP A 700 5.77 -3.07 21.51
N GLU A 701 7.09 -3.05 21.21
CA GLU A 701 7.62 -3.67 19.99
C GLU A 701 7.38 -5.18 19.97
N GLU A 702 7.64 -5.86 21.08
CA GLU A 702 7.42 -7.30 21.24
C GLU A 702 5.93 -7.65 21.11
N ALA A 703 5.05 -6.90 21.80
CA ALA A 703 3.62 -7.15 21.78
C ALA A 703 3.02 -6.97 20.38
N ARG A 704 3.38 -5.89 19.67
CA ARG A 704 2.88 -5.63 18.33
C ARG A 704 3.38 -6.65 17.30
N GLN A 705 4.61 -7.15 17.47
CA GLN A 705 5.14 -8.21 16.63
C GLN A 705 4.39 -9.52 16.86
N ALA A 706 4.15 -9.89 18.11
CA ALA A 706 3.38 -11.07 18.49
C ALA A 706 1.94 -11.01 17.95
N ALA A 707 1.28 -9.85 18.07
CA ALA A 707 -0.06 -9.65 17.54
C ALA A 707 -0.10 -9.80 16.01
N HIS A 708 0.87 -9.21 15.31
CA HIS A 708 0.97 -9.32 13.85
C HIS A 708 1.25 -10.75 13.39
N GLU A 709 2.07 -11.51 14.09
CA GLU A 709 2.34 -12.90 13.77
C GLU A 709 1.06 -13.76 13.87
N GLN A 710 0.30 -13.60 14.97
CA GLN A 710 -0.95 -14.32 15.16
C GLN A 710 -1.97 -14.07 14.07
N ILE A 711 -2.15 -12.82 13.67
CA ILE A 711 -3.21 -12.46 12.70
C ILE A 711 -2.96 -13.03 11.31
N ARG A 712 -1.75 -13.42 10.97
CA ARG A 712 -1.42 -14.06 9.69
C ARG A 712 -2.19 -15.37 9.47
N ALA A 713 -2.67 -16.00 10.52
CA ALA A 713 -3.50 -17.21 10.43
C ALA A 713 -4.83 -16.99 9.70
N ILE A 714 -5.34 -15.74 9.66
CA ILE A 714 -6.57 -15.38 8.92
C ILE A 714 -6.27 -14.55 7.66
N ASP A 715 -5.03 -14.53 7.19
CA ASP A 715 -4.71 -13.89 5.92
C ASP A 715 -5.47 -14.52 4.76
N LEU A 716 -5.68 -13.74 3.73
CA LEU A 716 -6.43 -14.11 2.52
C LEU A 716 -5.96 -15.43 1.90
N ALA A 717 -4.68 -15.74 1.94
CA ALA A 717 -4.16 -17.00 1.42
C ALA A 717 -4.67 -18.20 2.24
N ALA A 718 -4.49 -18.18 3.56
CA ALA A 718 -4.83 -19.30 4.45
C ALA A 718 -6.35 -19.57 4.49
N VAL A 719 -7.15 -18.53 4.66
CA VAL A 719 -8.63 -18.65 4.70
C VAL A 719 -9.17 -18.95 3.31
N GLY A 720 -8.57 -18.37 2.26
CA GLY A 720 -8.92 -18.62 0.86
C GLY A 720 -8.79 -20.09 0.50
N ASP A 721 -7.68 -20.73 0.86
CA ASP A 721 -7.45 -22.17 0.63
C ASP A 721 -8.48 -23.04 1.33
N THR A 722 -8.88 -22.68 2.56
CA THR A 722 -9.96 -23.38 3.29
C THR A 722 -11.29 -23.28 2.52
N TRP A 723 -11.65 -22.10 2.04
CA TRP A 723 -12.86 -21.90 1.24
C TRP A 723 -12.78 -22.64 -0.11
N LEU A 724 -11.62 -22.64 -0.78
CA LEU A 724 -11.44 -23.40 -2.02
C LEU A 724 -11.61 -24.90 -1.81
N SER A 725 -11.15 -25.45 -0.69
CA SER A 725 -11.39 -26.84 -0.32
C SER A 725 -12.89 -27.14 -0.17
N LEU A 726 -13.64 -26.25 0.52
CA LEU A 726 -15.09 -26.39 0.64
C LEU A 726 -15.79 -26.30 -0.71
N ILE A 727 -15.39 -25.35 -1.59
CA ILE A 727 -15.94 -25.16 -2.94
C ILE A 727 -15.69 -26.41 -3.81
N ARG A 728 -14.53 -27.01 -3.76
CA ARG A 728 -14.14 -28.18 -4.54
C ARG A 728 -14.67 -29.52 -4.01
N GLY A 729 -15.36 -29.50 -2.87
CA GLY A 729 -15.99 -30.69 -2.30
C GLY A 729 -15.08 -31.52 -1.42
N GLY A 730 -13.94 -30.96 -0.99
CA GLY A 730 -13.13 -31.54 0.09
C GLY A 730 -13.92 -31.54 1.38
N GLY A 731 -14.08 -32.68 2.02
CA GLY A 731 -14.73 -32.75 3.32
C GLY A 731 -13.98 -31.90 4.32
N GLY A 732 -14.70 -31.08 5.09
CA GLY A 732 -14.13 -30.20 6.11
C GLY A 732 -13.50 -30.98 7.27
N ALA A 733 -12.41 -31.64 7.03
CA ALA A 733 -11.54 -32.23 8.03
C ALA A 733 -10.26 -31.39 8.12
N ALA A 734 -10.39 -30.18 8.66
CA ALA A 734 -9.25 -29.52 9.29
C ALA A 734 -9.56 -29.49 10.80
N ALA A 735 -9.24 -30.57 11.50
CA ALA A 735 -8.98 -30.51 12.92
C ALA A 735 -7.83 -29.48 13.12
N GLY A 736 -8.11 -28.35 13.77
CA GLY A 736 -7.20 -27.22 13.93
C GLY A 736 -7.35 -26.16 12.83
N GLY A 737 -8.57 -25.64 12.59
CA GLY A 737 -8.82 -24.53 11.70
C GLY A 737 -8.09 -23.26 12.14
N PRO A 738 -7.90 -22.26 11.22
CA PRO A 738 -7.18 -21.01 11.50
C PRO A 738 -7.63 -20.26 12.77
N ALA A 739 -8.86 -20.46 13.24
CA ALA A 739 -9.37 -19.87 14.48
C ALA A 739 -8.63 -20.38 15.73
N ALA A 740 -8.26 -21.66 15.78
CA ALA A 740 -7.48 -22.23 16.90
C ALA A 740 -6.06 -21.65 16.99
N LEU A 741 -5.49 -21.16 15.87
CA LEU A 741 -4.18 -20.54 15.85
C LEU A 741 -4.19 -19.12 16.42
N LEU A 742 -5.31 -18.41 16.33
CA LEU A 742 -5.44 -17.07 16.90
C LEU A 742 -5.65 -17.12 18.42
N SER A 743 -6.32 -18.14 18.93
CA SER A 743 -6.61 -18.30 20.38
C SER A 743 -5.40 -18.77 21.21
N GLY A 744 -4.23 -19.01 20.60
CA GLY A 744 -3.05 -19.51 21.32
C GLY A 744 -3.19 -20.95 21.84
N ALA A 745 -4.27 -21.64 21.56
CA ALA A 745 -4.45 -23.05 21.90
C ALA A 745 -3.56 -23.90 20.99
N SER A 746 -2.28 -24.05 21.37
CA SER A 746 -1.41 -25.04 20.75
C SER A 746 -2.01 -26.41 21.03
N SER A 747 -2.09 -27.27 20.02
CA SER A 747 -2.38 -28.70 20.14
C SER A 747 -1.26 -29.38 20.94
N ALA A 748 -1.32 -29.23 22.27
CA ALA A 748 -0.61 -30.10 23.18
C ALA A 748 -1.61 -31.19 23.60
N GLY A 749 -1.52 -32.32 22.93
CA GLY A 749 -2.29 -33.53 23.18
C GLY A 749 -1.78 -34.65 22.33
#